data_7f09bc19edf6e8a1e4f2b5f30f08cd05
#
_entry.id   7f09bc19edf6e8a1e4f2b5f30f08cd05
#
_cell.length_a   1.000
_cell.length_b   1.000
_cell.length_c   1.000
_cell.angle_alpha   90.00
_cell.angle_beta   90.00
_cell.angle_gamma   90.00
#
_symmetry.space_group_name_H-M   'P 1'
#
loop_
_entity.id
_entity.type
_entity.pdbx_description
1 polymer ?
#
loop_
_entity_poly.entity_id
_entity_poly.type
_entity_poly.pdbx_seq_one_letter_code
_entity_poly.pdbx_strand_id
1 'polypeptide(L)'
;MVTAARLPPAAGEAAFSVVRLDGLALDRSTRLDEALASVPAVSLFRRTTSLSANPTTQGISLRAIAPSGAGRTLVTLDGVPLNDPFGGWVLWSQLPTEALESLDIVRGAGAGPYGAGALTGVIQLRERERGGVLDASIAERGGARLAGAGGLDAGPLRLTGSALYETSDGYTPVRGAAAGTADTPLDLTSKAAALRLDAPLGEARLSLRASAYDEERGSGLMGARSSASGHLLSATAAKRPQDGDYGWRLQAWRRESDFANTSVAVAADRNATTPANDQYETPATGWGVNAALRRASRDVAGGRLEWELGADARFNEGETRERFRFMDGAFTRDRIAGGETAVAGLYGEASWRDDLWLVAGGLRLDSWKNENGRRLERDRADGTATLDEADPDRSGEVVSARLAARRFLGGGWAGRAAAYSGFRPATLNELHRPFRVGNDLTEANAALVPETLQGVEAGLAYEGPIAAFGATLFWNRIEDAIVNVTIGEGPGTFPRAGFVPAGGVLRQRHNAGTIEATGIELTARRSLPGGLSLDGAVSVTDARMDGGSAAPQLTGLRPAQAPIWSATAGLDWRAGERLTLAAQARYESKRFEDDLNSRVLGAAVVVDARAEWRITPAAMIWAAADNLFDEAVEVSETGTGVEGYGPPRTLRLGVRWTY
;
A
#
# COMPACT_ATOMS: atom_id res chain seq x y z
N MET A 1 3.90 12.11 -31.75
CA MET A 1 3.09 12.13 -30.53
C MET A 1 4.00 11.84 -29.34
N VAL A 2 4.04 12.69 -28.32
CA VAL A 2 4.94 12.54 -27.16
C VAL A 2 4.29 11.58 -26.16
N THR A 3 5.05 10.59 -25.69
CA THR A 3 4.63 9.62 -24.66
C THR A 3 5.68 9.58 -23.56
N ALA A 4 5.29 9.17 -22.35
CA ALA A 4 6.22 9.01 -21.25
C ALA A 4 7.35 8.01 -21.57
N ALA A 5 8.52 8.24 -20.96
CA ALA A 5 9.68 7.38 -21.08
C ALA A 5 9.47 6.09 -20.27
N ARG A 6 9.00 5.02 -20.93
CA ARG A 6 8.80 3.71 -20.30
C ARG A 6 8.93 2.57 -21.32
N LEU A 7 9.36 1.42 -20.84
CA LEU A 7 9.23 0.18 -21.61
C LEU A 7 7.76 -0.27 -21.65
N PRO A 8 7.30 -0.91 -22.73
CA PRO A 8 5.99 -1.57 -22.73
C PRO A 8 5.96 -2.67 -21.66
N PRO A 9 4.76 -3.14 -21.22
CA PRO A 9 4.66 -4.32 -20.35
C PRO A 9 5.40 -5.50 -20.98
N ALA A 10 6.09 -6.29 -20.16
CA ALA A 10 6.73 -7.51 -20.63
C ALA A 10 5.67 -8.52 -21.06
N ALA A 11 5.88 -9.19 -22.20
CA ALA A 11 4.93 -10.18 -22.73
C ALA A 11 4.66 -11.32 -21.72
N GLY A 12 5.66 -11.68 -20.93
CA GLY A 12 5.59 -12.73 -19.90
C GLY A 12 4.70 -12.41 -18.71
N GLU A 13 4.40 -11.15 -18.44
CA GLU A 13 3.60 -10.75 -17.27
C GLU A 13 2.17 -11.35 -17.33
N ALA A 14 1.62 -11.52 -18.51
CA ALA A 14 0.30 -12.12 -18.72
C ALA A 14 0.21 -13.62 -18.36
N ALA A 15 1.33 -14.29 -18.07
CA ALA A 15 1.34 -15.65 -17.54
C ALA A 15 1.06 -15.68 -16.03
N PHE A 16 1.26 -14.58 -15.30
CA PHE A 16 1.01 -14.45 -13.87
C PHE A 16 -0.40 -13.95 -13.55
N SER A 17 -0.75 -13.88 -12.25
CA SER A 17 -2.03 -13.34 -11.80
C SER A 17 -2.00 -11.82 -11.80
N VAL A 18 -2.58 -11.20 -12.81
CA VAL A 18 -2.67 -9.74 -12.92
C VAL A 18 -4.13 -9.29 -12.91
N VAL A 19 -4.44 -8.30 -12.07
CA VAL A 19 -5.72 -7.59 -12.08
C VAL A 19 -5.47 -6.16 -12.53
N ARG A 20 -6.18 -5.72 -13.57
CA ARG A 20 -6.10 -4.34 -14.06
C ARG A 20 -7.34 -3.56 -13.64
N LEU A 21 -7.13 -2.38 -13.06
CA LEU A 21 -8.14 -1.34 -12.92
C LEU A 21 -7.83 -0.25 -13.95
N ASP A 22 -8.82 0.04 -14.77
CA ASP A 22 -8.75 1.10 -15.78
C ASP A 22 -9.26 2.45 -15.24
N GLY A 23 -9.21 3.48 -16.08
CA GLY A 23 -9.63 4.82 -15.72
C GLY A 23 -11.07 4.91 -15.21
N LEU A 24 -11.99 4.06 -15.67
CA LEU A 24 -13.39 4.08 -15.20
C LEU A 24 -13.51 3.65 -13.73
N ALA A 25 -12.78 2.61 -13.32
CA ALA A 25 -12.76 2.17 -11.93
C ALA A 25 -12.08 3.20 -11.02
N LEU A 26 -11.00 3.84 -11.51
CA LEU A 26 -10.29 4.91 -10.80
C LEU A 26 -11.14 6.18 -10.70
N ASP A 27 -11.82 6.56 -11.76
CA ASP A 27 -12.65 7.77 -11.82
C ASP A 27 -13.86 7.76 -10.87
N ARG A 28 -14.29 6.58 -10.42
CA ARG A 28 -15.40 6.40 -9.47
C ARG A 28 -14.98 6.47 -8.02
N SER A 29 -13.74 6.19 -7.73
CA SER A 29 -13.18 6.24 -6.39
C SER A 29 -12.61 7.63 -6.11
N THR A 30 -12.89 8.17 -4.96
CA THR A 30 -12.37 9.48 -4.55
C THR A 30 -10.89 9.39 -4.22
N ARG A 31 -10.47 8.23 -3.68
CA ARG A 31 -9.10 7.96 -3.25
C ARG A 31 -8.57 6.66 -3.87
N LEU A 32 -7.26 6.59 -4.02
CA LEU A 32 -6.61 5.43 -4.65
C LEU A 32 -6.75 4.15 -3.82
N ASP A 33 -6.67 4.22 -2.50
CA ASP A 33 -6.87 3.07 -1.61
C ASP A 33 -8.32 2.58 -1.61
N GLU A 34 -9.31 3.45 -1.84
CA GLU A 34 -10.71 3.05 -2.07
C GLU A 34 -10.86 2.27 -3.38
N ALA A 35 -10.20 2.73 -4.46
CA ALA A 35 -10.16 1.99 -5.72
C ALA A 35 -9.53 0.60 -5.54
N LEU A 36 -8.44 0.50 -4.80
CA LEU A 36 -7.77 -0.76 -4.49
C LEU A 36 -8.64 -1.69 -3.63
N ALA A 37 -9.43 -1.16 -2.69
CA ALA A 37 -10.37 -1.93 -1.87
C ALA A 37 -11.50 -2.58 -2.68
N SER A 38 -11.71 -2.18 -3.95
CA SER A 38 -12.65 -2.85 -4.87
C SER A 38 -12.15 -4.23 -5.31
N VAL A 39 -10.88 -4.55 -5.12
CA VAL A 39 -10.28 -5.82 -5.48
C VAL A 39 -10.16 -6.68 -4.22
N PRO A 40 -10.87 -7.81 -4.12
CA PRO A 40 -10.77 -8.73 -3.00
C PRO A 40 -9.32 -9.19 -2.82
N ALA A 41 -8.98 -9.46 -1.57
CA ALA A 41 -7.63 -9.82 -1.16
C ALA A 41 -6.57 -8.70 -1.28
N VAL A 42 -6.94 -7.48 -1.67
CA VAL A 42 -6.14 -6.30 -1.39
C VAL A 42 -6.45 -5.86 0.04
N SER A 43 -5.49 -6.02 0.94
CA SER A 43 -5.69 -5.75 2.36
C SER A 43 -4.90 -4.51 2.78
N LEU A 44 -5.59 -3.46 3.14
CA LEU A 44 -5.02 -2.42 3.98
C LEU A 44 -4.81 -2.98 5.39
N PHE A 45 -3.77 -2.54 6.08
CA PHE A 45 -3.47 -3.02 7.44
C PHE A 45 -4.65 -2.84 8.38
N ARG A 46 -5.34 -1.69 8.32
CA ARG A 46 -6.59 -1.47 9.03
C ARG A 46 -7.76 -1.32 8.06
N ARG A 47 -8.98 -1.66 8.49
CA ARG A 47 -10.23 -1.54 7.70
C ARG A 47 -10.66 -0.11 7.43
N THR A 48 -9.81 0.87 7.52
CA THR A 48 -10.18 2.26 7.33
C THR A 48 -9.47 2.82 6.11
N THR A 49 -10.14 3.73 5.41
CA THR A 49 -9.54 4.41 4.26
C THR A 49 -8.48 5.40 4.71
N SER A 50 -7.63 5.83 3.81
CA SER A 50 -6.61 6.86 4.05
C SER A 50 -7.20 8.21 4.48
N LEU A 51 -8.51 8.42 4.34
CA LEU A 51 -9.21 9.58 4.91
C LEU A 51 -9.04 9.67 6.42
N SER A 52 -9.02 8.53 7.13
CA SER A 52 -8.95 8.48 8.59
C SER A 52 -7.81 7.63 9.16
N ALA A 53 -7.10 6.86 8.30
CA ALA A 53 -5.98 6.03 8.73
C ALA A 53 -4.73 6.87 9.03
N ASN A 54 -4.12 6.67 10.20
CA ASN A 54 -2.80 7.24 10.47
C ASN A 54 -1.79 6.80 9.38
N PRO A 55 -0.89 7.67 8.91
CA PRO A 55 0.12 7.34 7.91
C PRO A 55 0.85 6.02 8.16
N THR A 56 1.27 5.75 9.39
CA THR A 56 2.01 4.53 9.77
C THR A 56 1.20 3.24 9.70
N THR A 57 -0.11 3.32 9.45
CA THR A 57 -1.01 2.17 9.28
C THR A 57 -1.49 1.99 7.84
N GLN A 58 -0.96 2.75 6.89
CA GLN A 58 -1.34 2.70 5.47
C GLN A 58 -0.55 1.69 4.64
N GLY A 59 0.03 0.68 5.27
CA GLY A 59 0.66 -0.45 4.58
C GLY A 59 -0.36 -1.31 3.84
N ILE A 60 0.07 -1.90 2.73
CA ILE A 60 -0.76 -2.75 1.88
C ILE A 60 -0.15 -4.14 1.71
N SER A 61 -1.00 -5.16 1.68
CA SER A 61 -0.63 -6.55 1.44
C SER A 61 -1.66 -7.21 0.51
N LEU A 62 -1.25 -8.19 -0.26
CA LEU A 62 -2.15 -8.94 -1.13
C LEU A 62 -2.49 -10.29 -0.52
N ARG A 63 -3.69 -10.84 -0.89
CA ARG A 63 -4.20 -12.15 -0.47
C ARG A 63 -4.46 -12.30 1.03
N ALA A 64 -4.50 -11.19 1.78
CA ALA A 64 -4.71 -11.20 3.24
C ALA A 64 -3.78 -12.18 3.99
N ILE A 65 -2.56 -12.42 3.48
CA ILE A 65 -1.62 -13.40 4.06
C ILE A 65 -1.18 -12.94 5.44
N ALA A 66 -0.75 -11.70 5.56
CA ALA A 66 -0.34 -11.08 6.81
C ALA A 66 -0.29 -9.56 6.65
N PRO A 67 -1.40 -8.84 6.81
CA PRO A 67 -1.40 -7.38 6.74
C PRO A 67 -0.41 -6.78 7.75
N SER A 68 0.30 -5.72 7.34
CA SER A 68 1.31 -5.03 8.14
C SER A 68 1.25 -3.53 7.89
N GLY A 69 1.53 -2.72 8.91
CA GLY A 69 1.63 -1.26 8.77
C GLY A 69 2.76 -0.84 7.82
N ALA A 70 3.87 -1.56 7.80
CA ALA A 70 4.96 -1.36 6.83
C ALA A 70 4.59 -1.80 5.40
N GLY A 71 3.54 -2.62 5.25
CA GLY A 71 3.16 -3.23 3.97
C GLY A 71 4.07 -4.39 3.56
N ARG A 72 3.54 -5.25 2.70
CA ARG A 72 4.25 -6.38 2.08
C ARG A 72 4.13 -6.37 0.57
N THR A 73 3.65 -5.28 0.02
CA THR A 73 3.45 -5.06 -1.42
C THR A 73 4.24 -3.83 -1.85
N LEU A 74 4.98 -3.96 -2.93
CA LEU A 74 5.65 -2.83 -3.56
C LEU A 74 4.64 -2.03 -4.37
N VAL A 75 4.57 -0.72 -4.16
CA VAL A 75 3.75 0.19 -4.96
C VAL A 75 4.66 1.10 -5.77
N THR A 76 4.47 1.13 -7.08
CA THR A 76 5.30 1.96 -7.97
C THR A 76 4.45 2.88 -8.84
N LEU A 77 4.97 4.07 -9.11
CA LEU A 77 4.45 4.97 -10.13
C LEU A 77 5.45 5.06 -11.28
N ASP A 78 5.07 4.55 -12.46
CA ASP A 78 5.95 4.44 -13.63
C ASP A 78 7.33 3.82 -13.29
N GLY A 79 7.35 2.84 -12.35
CA GLY A 79 8.54 2.12 -11.91
C GLY A 79 9.28 2.72 -10.70
N VAL A 80 8.91 3.92 -10.25
CA VAL A 80 9.48 4.56 -9.05
C VAL A 80 8.69 4.13 -7.81
N PRO A 81 9.33 3.59 -6.75
CA PRO A 81 8.65 3.22 -5.52
C PRO A 81 7.96 4.39 -4.82
N LEU A 82 6.72 4.18 -4.37
CA LEU A 82 5.96 5.12 -3.55
C LEU A 82 5.98 4.76 -2.06
N ASN A 83 6.48 3.59 -1.70
CA ASN A 83 6.64 3.19 -0.31
C ASN A 83 7.59 4.16 0.41
N ASP A 84 7.23 4.55 1.62
CA ASP A 84 7.99 5.50 2.45
C ASP A 84 9.39 4.93 2.79
N PRO A 85 10.47 5.72 2.70
CA PRO A 85 11.82 5.23 2.96
C PRO A 85 12.07 4.83 4.42
N PHE A 86 11.38 5.45 5.38
CA PHE A 86 11.53 5.09 6.79
C PHE A 86 10.63 3.90 7.19
N GLY A 87 9.36 3.92 6.77
CA GLY A 87 8.36 3.01 7.31
C GLY A 87 7.77 2.00 6.35
N GLY A 88 7.97 2.15 5.04
CA GLY A 88 7.43 1.24 4.02
C GLY A 88 5.94 1.39 3.72
N TRP A 89 5.18 2.17 4.51
CA TRP A 89 3.79 2.50 4.21
C TRP A 89 3.65 3.35 2.94
N VAL A 90 2.45 3.47 2.41
CA VAL A 90 2.16 4.30 1.24
C VAL A 90 1.19 5.41 1.63
N LEU A 91 1.59 6.66 1.49
CA LEU A 91 0.70 7.81 1.65
C LEU A 91 -0.20 7.93 0.41
N TRP A 92 -1.44 7.44 0.51
CA TRP A 92 -2.36 7.39 -0.63
C TRP A 92 -2.85 8.78 -1.06
N SER A 93 -2.85 9.76 -0.15
CA SER A 93 -3.18 11.15 -0.43
C SER A 93 -2.16 11.89 -1.30
N GLN A 94 -0.94 11.34 -1.50
CA GLN A 94 0.07 11.96 -2.35
C GLN A 94 -0.25 11.94 -3.84
N LEU A 95 -1.23 11.14 -4.27
CA LEU A 95 -1.53 10.94 -5.69
C LEU A 95 -3.05 10.87 -5.91
N PRO A 96 -3.65 11.88 -6.59
CA PRO A 96 -5.06 11.84 -6.94
C PRO A 96 -5.34 10.77 -8.01
N THR A 97 -6.51 10.13 -7.94
CA THR A 97 -6.94 9.14 -8.94
C THR A 97 -7.02 9.73 -10.34
N GLU A 98 -7.33 11.02 -10.45
CA GLU A 98 -7.38 11.79 -11.69
C GLU A 98 -6.04 11.81 -12.45
N ALA A 99 -4.92 11.70 -11.72
CA ALA A 99 -3.58 11.64 -12.32
C ALA A 99 -3.25 10.30 -12.97
N LEU A 100 -4.08 9.27 -12.73
CA LEU A 100 -3.79 7.91 -13.19
C LEU A 100 -4.56 7.56 -14.47
N GLU A 101 -3.91 6.80 -15.35
CA GLU A 101 -4.51 6.15 -16.51
C GLU A 101 -5.01 4.74 -16.20
N SER A 102 -4.21 4.00 -15.42
CA SER A 102 -4.51 2.63 -15.01
C SER A 102 -3.62 2.19 -13.85
N LEU A 103 -3.98 1.09 -13.23
CA LEU A 103 -3.10 0.36 -12.35
C LEU A 103 -3.19 -1.15 -12.61
N ASP A 104 -2.06 -1.82 -12.44
CA ASP A 104 -1.95 -3.27 -12.52
C ASP A 104 -1.55 -3.82 -11.14
N ILE A 105 -2.30 -4.81 -10.64
CA ILE A 105 -2.00 -5.54 -9.41
C ILE A 105 -1.45 -6.90 -9.82
N VAL A 106 -0.14 -7.09 -9.67
CA VAL A 106 0.53 -8.37 -9.93
C VAL A 106 0.60 -9.12 -8.61
N ARG A 107 -0.14 -10.22 -8.51
CA ARG A 107 -0.19 -11.05 -7.31
C ARG A 107 0.93 -12.09 -7.33
N GLY A 108 1.40 -12.48 -6.15
CA GLY A 108 2.55 -13.36 -5.98
C GLY A 108 3.85 -12.57 -5.87
N ALA A 109 4.91 -13.21 -5.42
CA ALA A 109 6.17 -12.55 -5.13
C ALA A 109 6.84 -11.98 -6.38
N GLY A 110 7.60 -10.91 -6.19
CA GLY A 110 8.16 -10.10 -7.25
C GLY A 110 9.61 -10.40 -7.59
N ALA A 111 9.97 -11.63 -7.95
CA ALA A 111 11.23 -11.85 -8.67
C ALA A 111 11.21 -11.13 -10.03
N GLY A 112 12.35 -10.95 -10.66
CA GLY A 112 12.47 -10.23 -11.93
C GLY A 112 12.55 -8.71 -11.73
N PRO A 113 11.78 -7.91 -12.49
CA PRO A 113 11.98 -6.46 -12.54
C PRO A 113 11.51 -5.69 -11.30
N TYR A 114 10.87 -6.34 -10.33
CA TYR A 114 10.27 -5.66 -9.19
C TYR A 114 11.20 -5.56 -7.98
N GLY A 115 11.91 -6.63 -7.65
CA GLY A 115 12.92 -6.65 -6.60
C GLY A 115 12.38 -6.53 -5.17
N ALA A 116 13.22 -5.95 -4.33
CA ALA A 116 12.97 -5.82 -2.90
C ALA A 116 11.66 -5.11 -2.57
N GLY A 117 10.92 -5.63 -1.57
CA GLY A 117 9.63 -5.09 -1.13
C GLY A 117 8.41 -5.71 -1.81
N ALA A 118 8.59 -6.44 -2.92
CA ALA A 118 7.51 -7.13 -3.62
C ALA A 118 7.24 -8.53 -3.02
N LEU A 119 6.99 -8.61 -1.70
CA LEU A 119 6.80 -9.88 -1.01
C LEU A 119 5.50 -10.57 -1.42
N THR A 120 4.36 -9.91 -1.28
CA THR A 120 3.05 -10.47 -1.66
C THR A 120 2.62 -10.10 -3.07
N GLY A 121 3.32 -9.17 -3.69
CA GLY A 121 3.10 -8.71 -5.06
C GLY A 121 3.47 -7.26 -5.29
N VAL A 122 3.03 -6.72 -6.41
CA VAL A 122 3.32 -5.35 -6.86
C VAL A 122 2.05 -4.67 -7.33
N ILE A 123 1.91 -3.38 -7.00
CA ILE A 123 0.92 -2.48 -7.58
C ILE A 123 1.66 -1.49 -8.46
N GLN A 124 1.41 -1.57 -9.76
CA GLN A 124 2.02 -0.70 -10.75
C GLN A 124 1.03 0.38 -11.16
N LEU A 125 1.28 1.61 -10.78
CA LEU A 125 0.49 2.78 -11.15
C LEU A 125 1.08 3.40 -12.42
N ARG A 126 0.22 3.82 -13.34
CA ARG A 126 0.60 4.53 -14.57
C ARG A 126 -0.03 5.90 -14.58
N GLU A 127 0.81 6.91 -14.71
CA GLU A 127 0.36 8.29 -14.84
C GLU A 127 -0.34 8.51 -16.19
N ARG A 128 -1.37 9.36 -16.17
CA ARG A 128 -2.15 9.76 -17.35
C ARG A 128 -1.24 10.43 -18.38
N GLU A 129 -1.33 9.93 -19.62
CA GLU A 129 -0.57 10.51 -20.73
C GLU A 129 -1.40 11.51 -21.55
N ARG A 130 -2.73 11.38 -21.56
CA ARG A 130 -3.61 12.17 -22.44
C ARG A 130 -4.89 12.58 -21.75
N GLY A 131 -5.51 13.61 -22.35
CA GLY A 131 -6.71 14.19 -21.80
C GLY A 131 -6.44 14.94 -20.50
N GLY A 132 -7.47 15.53 -19.97
CA GLY A 132 -7.43 16.17 -18.66
C GLY A 132 -8.73 15.93 -17.93
N VAL A 133 -8.66 16.05 -16.61
CA VAL A 133 -9.81 15.93 -15.72
C VAL A 133 -9.68 16.94 -14.59
N LEU A 134 -10.78 17.58 -14.25
CA LEU A 134 -10.93 18.42 -13.06
C LEU A 134 -12.17 17.89 -12.32
N ASP A 135 -12.02 17.61 -11.04
CA ASP A 135 -13.11 17.15 -10.16
C ASP A 135 -13.16 18.03 -8.92
N ALA A 136 -14.33 18.59 -8.63
CA ALA A 136 -14.57 19.38 -7.43
C ALA A 136 -15.80 18.83 -6.70
N SER A 137 -15.70 18.62 -5.41
CA SER A 137 -16.78 18.06 -4.61
C SER A 137 -16.82 18.60 -3.20
N ILE A 138 -18.02 18.55 -2.62
CA ILE A 138 -18.28 18.79 -1.20
C ILE A 138 -18.87 17.53 -0.59
N ALA A 139 -18.67 17.36 0.71
CA ALA A 139 -19.20 16.23 1.46
C ALA A 139 -19.71 16.66 2.84
N GLU A 140 -20.45 15.78 3.49
CA GLU A 140 -20.80 15.97 4.90
C GLU A 140 -19.56 16.19 5.77
N ARG A 141 -19.74 16.75 6.95
CA ARG A 141 -18.68 17.01 7.94
C ARG A 141 -17.55 17.88 7.37
N GLY A 142 -17.92 19.00 6.75
CA GLY A 142 -16.96 19.98 6.24
C GLY A 142 -16.07 19.46 5.09
N GLY A 143 -16.44 18.31 4.49
CA GLY A 143 -15.65 17.71 3.43
C GLY A 143 -15.65 18.58 2.17
N ALA A 144 -14.45 18.87 1.64
CA ALA A 144 -14.26 19.52 0.34
C ALA A 144 -13.04 18.92 -0.36
N ARG A 145 -13.16 18.69 -1.67
CA ARG A 145 -12.08 18.15 -2.50
C ARG A 145 -12.04 18.85 -3.83
N LEU A 146 -10.84 19.25 -4.24
CA LEU A 146 -10.52 19.73 -5.58
C LEU A 146 -9.33 18.93 -6.08
N ALA A 147 -9.49 18.23 -7.18
CA ALA A 147 -8.42 17.47 -7.79
C ALA A 147 -8.46 17.60 -9.30
N GLY A 148 -7.29 17.53 -9.93
CA GLY A 148 -7.24 17.55 -11.37
C GLY A 148 -5.90 17.09 -11.91
N ALA A 149 -5.91 16.65 -13.15
CA ALA A 149 -4.73 16.33 -13.93
C ALA A 149 -4.95 16.66 -15.39
N GLY A 150 -3.88 17.01 -16.09
CA GLY A 150 -3.94 17.29 -17.51
C GLY A 150 -2.58 17.58 -18.10
N GLY A 151 -2.51 17.66 -19.43
CA GLY A 151 -1.26 17.87 -20.12
C GLY A 151 -1.39 18.80 -21.34
N LEU A 152 -0.30 19.51 -21.61
CA LEU A 152 -0.14 20.43 -22.73
C LEU A 152 1.02 19.97 -23.61
N ASP A 153 0.79 19.94 -24.92
CA ASP A 153 1.84 19.70 -25.90
C ASP A 153 2.44 21.06 -26.37
N ALA A 154 3.76 21.18 -26.28
CA ALA A 154 4.52 22.34 -26.71
C ALA A 154 5.60 21.90 -27.73
N GLY A 155 5.21 21.73 -28.98
CA GLY A 155 6.06 21.18 -30.02
C GLY A 155 6.49 19.74 -29.73
N PRO A 156 7.80 19.48 -29.56
CA PRO A 156 8.30 18.12 -29.23
C PRO A 156 8.20 17.79 -27.74
N LEU A 157 7.79 18.73 -26.90
CA LEU A 157 7.69 18.58 -25.46
C LEU A 157 6.23 18.36 -25.04
N ARG A 158 6.04 17.61 -23.95
CA ARG A 158 4.77 17.50 -23.26
C ARG A 158 4.96 17.81 -21.79
N LEU A 159 4.17 18.72 -21.27
CA LEU A 159 4.07 19.02 -19.83
C LEU A 159 2.78 18.43 -19.30
N THR A 160 2.86 17.59 -18.27
CA THR A 160 1.71 17.02 -17.55
C THR A 160 1.75 17.49 -16.12
N GLY A 161 0.61 17.90 -15.57
CA GLY A 161 0.49 18.33 -14.19
C GLY A 161 -0.69 17.67 -13.49
N SER A 162 -0.60 17.51 -12.17
CA SER A 162 -1.71 17.13 -11.32
C SER A 162 -1.66 17.88 -10.00
N ALA A 163 -2.84 18.10 -9.40
CA ALA A 163 -2.96 18.72 -8.08
C ALA A 163 -4.16 18.13 -7.33
N LEU A 164 -4.04 18.12 -6.00
CA LEU A 164 -5.08 17.71 -5.05
C LEU A 164 -5.08 18.69 -3.88
N TYR A 165 -6.28 19.11 -3.48
CA TYR A 165 -6.58 19.70 -2.18
C TYR A 165 -7.79 18.97 -1.61
N GLU A 166 -7.69 18.47 -0.37
CA GLU A 166 -8.79 17.79 0.29
C GLU A 166 -8.82 18.19 1.77
N THR A 167 -10.02 18.43 2.30
CA THR A 167 -10.23 18.68 3.72
C THR A 167 -11.49 17.97 4.20
N SER A 168 -11.53 17.64 5.49
CA SER A 168 -12.69 17.06 6.18
C SER A 168 -12.56 17.33 7.67
N ASP A 169 -13.66 17.69 8.34
CA ASP A 169 -13.73 17.76 9.79
C ASP A 169 -13.73 16.36 10.45
N GLY A 170 -13.84 15.30 9.62
CA GLY A 170 -13.74 13.93 10.06
C GLY A 170 -14.93 13.45 10.90
N TYR A 171 -14.67 12.44 11.71
CA TYR A 171 -15.65 11.84 12.62
C TYR A 171 -14.93 11.29 13.87
N THR A 172 -15.65 11.22 15.00
CA THR A 172 -15.13 10.62 16.23
C THR A 172 -15.22 9.10 16.15
N PRO A 173 -14.08 8.35 16.25
CA PRO A 173 -14.09 6.90 16.07
C PRO A 173 -14.72 6.13 17.23
N VAL A 174 -14.61 6.63 18.48
CA VAL A 174 -15.27 6.03 19.65
C VAL A 174 -16.67 6.57 19.77
N ARG A 175 -17.67 5.71 19.99
CA ARG A 175 -19.10 6.07 19.91
C ARG A 175 -19.87 5.66 21.18
N GLY A 176 -21.03 6.27 21.35
CA GLY A 176 -22.00 5.92 22.41
C GLY A 176 -21.46 6.13 23.82
N ALA A 177 -21.78 5.23 24.74
CA ALA A 177 -21.42 5.33 26.16
C ALA A 177 -19.92 5.16 26.44
N ALA A 178 -19.15 4.65 25.47
CA ALA A 178 -17.71 4.51 25.58
C ALA A 178 -16.96 5.81 25.24
N ALA A 179 -17.61 6.79 24.61
CA ALA A 179 -17.01 8.07 24.25
C ALA A 179 -16.99 9.03 25.44
N GLY A 180 -15.91 9.82 25.55
CA GLY A 180 -15.76 10.90 26.52
C GLY A 180 -15.38 12.22 25.86
N THR A 181 -15.18 13.27 26.64
CA THR A 181 -14.83 14.60 26.13
C THR A 181 -13.42 14.69 25.55
N ALA A 182 -12.58 13.68 25.81
CA ALA A 182 -11.24 13.57 25.20
C ALA A 182 -11.27 12.98 23.78
N ASP A 183 -12.37 12.37 23.37
CA ASP A 183 -12.53 11.84 22.01
C ASP A 183 -12.80 12.97 21.03
N THR A 184 -11.99 13.07 19.98
CA THR A 184 -12.05 14.13 18.98
C THR A 184 -12.18 13.53 17.58
N PRO A 185 -12.63 14.32 16.58
CA PRO A 185 -12.68 13.84 15.21
C PRO A 185 -11.31 13.48 14.63
N LEU A 186 -11.35 12.59 13.64
CA LEU A 186 -10.24 12.28 12.74
C LEU A 186 -10.29 13.26 11.55
N ASP A 187 -10.03 14.55 11.83
CA ASP A 187 -9.96 15.59 10.81
C ASP A 187 -8.78 15.37 9.85
N LEU A 188 -8.89 15.91 8.65
CA LEU A 188 -7.85 15.82 7.62
C LEU A 188 -7.77 17.11 6.82
N THR A 189 -6.54 17.54 6.52
CA THR A 189 -6.20 18.43 5.42
C THR A 189 -5.05 17.84 4.64
N SER A 190 -5.20 17.69 3.32
CA SER A 190 -4.19 17.10 2.45
C SER A 190 -4.02 17.91 1.18
N LYS A 191 -2.77 18.06 0.74
CA LYS A 191 -2.38 18.75 -0.48
C LYS A 191 -1.35 17.92 -1.22
N ALA A 192 -1.47 17.83 -2.54
CA ALA A 192 -0.45 17.21 -3.36
C ALA A 192 -0.37 17.92 -4.72
N ALA A 193 0.82 17.97 -5.30
CA ALA A 193 1.04 18.46 -6.65
C ALA A 193 2.16 17.70 -7.34
N ALA A 194 2.05 17.53 -8.65
CA ALA A 194 3.09 16.92 -9.46
C ALA A 194 3.19 17.60 -10.83
N LEU A 195 4.41 17.62 -11.37
CA LEU A 195 4.72 18.05 -12.75
C LEU A 195 5.60 16.99 -13.40
N ARG A 196 5.33 16.67 -14.67
CA ARG A 196 6.15 15.80 -15.51
C ARG A 196 6.40 16.46 -16.85
N LEU A 197 7.66 16.48 -17.26
CA LEU A 197 8.11 16.93 -18.58
C LEU A 197 8.57 15.73 -19.37
N ASP A 198 7.94 15.45 -20.51
CA ASP A 198 8.34 14.42 -21.47
C ASP A 198 8.97 15.10 -22.71
N ALA A 199 10.14 14.62 -23.12
CA ALA A 199 10.92 15.14 -24.22
C ALA A 199 11.52 14.03 -25.10
N PRO A 200 11.74 14.25 -26.40
CA PRO A 200 12.52 13.35 -27.23
C PRO A 200 14.01 13.40 -26.85
N LEU A 201 14.68 12.26 -26.88
CA LEU A 201 16.12 12.11 -26.67
C LEU A 201 16.69 11.19 -27.75
N GLY A 202 16.86 11.73 -28.97
CA GLY A 202 17.12 10.91 -30.17
C GLY A 202 16.01 9.91 -30.42
N GLU A 203 16.32 8.61 -30.47
CA GLU A 203 15.34 7.52 -30.59
C GLU A 203 14.65 7.18 -29.25
N ALA A 204 15.19 7.70 -28.14
CA ALA A 204 14.63 7.49 -26.81
C ALA A 204 13.69 8.63 -26.40
N ARG A 205 13.08 8.48 -25.23
CA ARG A 205 12.28 9.49 -24.54
C ARG A 205 12.91 9.78 -23.20
N LEU A 206 12.81 11.01 -22.75
CA LEU A 206 13.17 11.47 -21.41
C LEU A 206 11.91 11.94 -20.70
N SER A 207 11.69 11.47 -19.49
CA SER A 207 10.68 11.98 -18.56
C SER A 207 11.35 12.50 -17.30
N LEU A 208 11.10 13.75 -16.95
CA LEU A 208 11.52 14.37 -15.69
C LEU A 208 10.25 14.62 -14.87
N ARG A 209 10.21 14.16 -13.63
CA ARG A 209 9.05 14.32 -12.74
C ARG A 209 9.45 14.88 -11.39
N ALA A 210 8.67 15.84 -10.91
CA ALA A 210 8.74 16.36 -9.55
C ALA A 210 7.35 16.31 -8.91
N SER A 211 7.27 15.93 -7.64
CA SER A 211 6.02 16.00 -6.86
C SER A 211 6.28 16.33 -5.41
N ALA A 212 5.28 16.92 -4.77
CA ALA A 212 5.28 17.21 -3.35
C ALA A 212 3.89 16.93 -2.75
N TYR A 213 3.85 16.62 -1.47
CA TYR A 213 2.62 16.43 -0.70
C TYR A 213 2.80 16.94 0.73
N ASP A 214 1.67 17.28 1.34
CA ASP A 214 1.56 17.72 2.72
C ASP A 214 0.21 17.26 3.27
N GLU A 215 0.22 16.66 4.46
CA GLU A 215 -0.96 16.12 5.12
C GLU A 215 -0.91 16.38 6.62
N GLU A 216 -1.99 16.93 7.17
CA GLU A 216 -2.21 17.08 8.62
C GLU A 216 -3.52 16.43 9.02
N ARG A 217 -3.56 15.76 10.18
CA ARG A 217 -4.76 15.08 10.67
C ARG A 217 -4.85 14.99 12.20
N GLY A 218 -6.08 14.93 12.69
CA GLY A 218 -6.40 14.49 14.03
C GLY A 218 -6.23 12.98 14.18
N SER A 219 -5.88 12.52 15.36
CA SER A 219 -5.70 11.09 15.67
C SER A 219 -6.79 10.53 16.61
N GLY A 220 -7.95 11.22 16.72
CA GLY A 220 -9.11 10.73 17.45
C GLY A 220 -9.11 11.01 18.96
N LEU A 221 -8.08 11.66 19.47
CA LEU A 221 -7.97 12.05 20.88
C LEU A 221 -7.44 13.48 21.00
N MET A 222 -7.91 14.20 22.03
CA MET A 222 -7.44 15.54 22.37
C MET A 222 -5.92 15.55 22.58
N GLY A 223 -5.20 16.42 21.84
CA GLY A 223 -3.74 16.50 21.88
C GLY A 223 -3.00 15.44 21.03
N ALA A 224 -3.70 14.52 20.37
CA ALA A 224 -3.11 13.56 19.45
C ALA A 224 -3.31 14.01 17.99
N ARG A 225 -2.23 14.28 17.27
CA ARG A 225 -2.22 14.69 15.87
C ARG A 225 -1.08 14.01 15.12
N SER A 226 -1.20 13.92 13.83
CA SER A 226 -0.08 13.51 12.97
C SER A 226 0.00 14.36 11.71
N SER A 227 1.20 14.49 11.18
CA SER A 227 1.46 15.12 9.89
C SER A 227 2.44 14.29 9.08
N ALA A 228 2.35 14.40 7.76
CA ALA A 228 3.29 13.78 6.85
C ALA A 228 3.51 14.69 5.64
N SER A 229 4.75 14.92 5.29
CA SER A 229 5.10 15.72 4.12
C SER A 229 6.23 15.06 3.33
N GLY A 230 6.43 15.46 2.10
CA GLY A 230 7.55 14.97 1.32
C GLY A 230 7.55 15.42 -0.12
N HIS A 231 8.66 15.10 -0.79
CA HIS A 231 8.82 15.36 -2.22
C HIS A 231 9.56 14.22 -2.91
N LEU A 232 9.32 14.09 -4.20
CA LEU A 232 9.92 13.06 -5.05
C LEU A 232 10.37 13.72 -6.35
N LEU A 233 11.63 13.48 -6.71
CA LEU A 233 12.21 13.79 -8.00
C LEU A 233 12.57 12.51 -8.72
N SER A 234 12.26 12.41 -10.01
CA SER A 234 12.70 11.27 -10.83
C SER A 234 13.04 11.69 -12.25
N ALA A 235 13.98 10.97 -12.84
CA ALA A 235 14.38 11.07 -14.23
C ALA A 235 14.37 9.67 -14.85
N THR A 236 13.69 9.52 -15.98
CA THR A 236 13.63 8.26 -16.72
C THR A 236 13.97 8.52 -18.18
N ALA A 237 14.93 7.79 -18.71
CA ALA A 237 15.20 7.72 -20.14
C ALA A 237 14.89 6.30 -20.64
N ALA A 238 14.14 6.18 -21.73
CA ALA A 238 13.79 4.87 -22.28
C ALA A 238 13.68 4.90 -23.79
N LYS A 239 14.22 3.87 -24.44
CA LYS A 239 13.99 3.51 -25.85
C LYS A 239 13.11 2.27 -25.89
N ARG A 240 11.99 2.33 -26.59
CA ARG A 240 11.14 1.16 -26.80
C ARG A 240 11.80 0.20 -27.78
N PRO A 241 11.78 -1.13 -27.52
CA PRO A 241 12.28 -2.09 -28.48
C PRO A 241 11.42 -2.06 -29.75
N GLN A 242 12.06 -2.07 -30.91
CA GLN A 242 11.43 -2.23 -32.21
C GLN A 242 11.83 -3.59 -32.79
N ASP A 243 11.18 -4.06 -33.87
CA ASP A 243 11.44 -5.36 -34.43
C ASP A 243 12.94 -5.59 -34.72
N GLY A 244 13.49 -6.63 -34.07
CA GLY A 244 14.89 -7.03 -34.19
C GLY A 244 15.90 -6.21 -33.37
N ASP A 245 15.48 -5.17 -32.68
CA ASP A 245 16.33 -4.23 -31.94
C ASP A 245 16.19 -4.38 -30.41
N TYR A 246 16.96 -3.59 -29.68
CA TYR A 246 16.96 -3.51 -28.22
C TYR A 246 16.21 -2.26 -27.77
N GLY A 247 15.37 -2.43 -26.75
CA GLY A 247 14.89 -1.35 -25.92
C GLY A 247 15.70 -1.29 -24.63
N TRP A 248 15.72 -0.14 -24.00
CA TRP A 248 16.37 0.04 -22.72
C TRP A 248 15.64 1.08 -21.89
N ARG A 249 15.83 1.01 -20.57
CA ARG A 249 15.39 2.01 -19.60
C ARG A 249 16.52 2.30 -18.62
N LEU A 250 16.72 3.58 -18.34
CA LEU A 250 17.54 4.07 -17.23
C LEU A 250 16.64 4.99 -16.40
N GLN A 251 16.60 4.78 -15.11
CA GLN A 251 15.78 5.56 -14.18
C GLN A 251 16.56 5.85 -12.92
N ALA A 252 16.47 7.10 -12.43
CA ALA A 252 16.96 7.50 -11.13
C ALA A 252 15.89 8.31 -10.40
N TRP A 253 15.87 8.22 -9.08
CA TRP A 253 14.93 8.93 -8.25
C TRP A 253 15.52 9.26 -6.88
N ARG A 254 14.99 10.35 -6.28
CA ARG A 254 15.23 10.73 -4.89
C ARG A 254 13.91 11.14 -4.26
N ARG A 255 13.63 10.62 -3.08
CA ARG A 255 12.47 10.91 -2.25
C ARG A 255 12.94 11.38 -0.88
N GLU A 256 12.31 12.43 -0.40
CA GLU A 256 12.43 12.88 0.98
C GLU A 256 11.04 12.88 1.61
N SER A 257 10.96 12.45 2.86
CA SER A 257 9.72 12.47 3.64
C SER A 257 10.03 12.88 5.07
N ASP A 258 9.03 13.46 5.73
CA ASP A 258 9.03 13.71 7.15
C ASP A 258 7.66 13.34 7.72
N PHE A 259 7.66 12.78 8.92
CA PHE A 259 6.48 12.35 9.62
C PHE A 259 6.56 12.78 11.08
N ALA A 260 5.50 13.43 11.57
CA ALA A 260 5.35 13.76 12.98
C ALA A 260 4.08 13.15 13.56
N ASN A 261 4.12 12.77 14.83
CA ASN A 261 2.98 12.18 15.52
C ASN A 261 3.05 12.42 17.01
N THR A 262 2.01 13.05 17.58
CA THR A 262 1.83 13.12 19.01
C THR A 262 0.91 12.01 19.49
N SER A 263 1.25 11.35 20.57
CA SER A 263 0.40 10.38 21.25
C SER A 263 0.10 10.78 22.68
N VAL A 264 -1.07 10.38 23.16
CA VAL A 264 -1.55 10.71 24.50
C VAL A 264 -2.00 9.44 25.23
N ALA A 265 -1.87 9.42 26.54
CA ALA A 265 -2.59 8.49 27.39
C ALA A 265 -3.97 9.09 27.68
N VAL A 266 -5.02 8.27 27.64
CA VAL A 266 -6.39 8.69 27.90
C VAL A 266 -6.83 8.18 29.27
N ALA A 267 -7.51 9.02 30.04
CA ALA A 267 -8.09 8.63 31.33
C ALA A 267 -9.16 7.52 31.14
N ALA A 268 -9.40 6.70 32.16
CA ALA A 268 -10.32 5.56 32.08
C ALA A 268 -11.76 5.98 31.72
N ASP A 269 -12.19 7.17 32.18
CA ASP A 269 -13.48 7.78 31.84
C ASP A 269 -13.49 8.53 30.49
N ARG A 270 -12.35 8.55 29.80
CA ARG A 270 -12.12 9.23 28.51
C ARG A 270 -12.44 10.74 28.52
N ASN A 271 -12.35 11.40 29.66
CA ASN A 271 -12.62 12.84 29.77
C ASN A 271 -11.36 13.72 29.80
N ALA A 272 -10.18 13.12 29.90
CA ALA A 272 -8.90 13.82 29.89
C ALA A 272 -7.82 13.02 29.19
N THR A 273 -6.80 13.73 28.70
CA THR A 273 -5.58 13.15 28.12
C THR A 273 -4.34 13.69 28.81
N THR A 274 -3.29 12.89 28.80
CA THR A 274 -1.94 13.29 29.22
C THR A 274 -0.97 13.00 28.09
N PRO A 275 -0.06 13.92 27.70
CA PRO A 275 0.96 13.66 26.71
C PRO A 275 1.77 12.41 27.04
N ALA A 276 1.98 11.53 26.06
CA ALA A 276 2.75 10.29 26.26
C ALA A 276 4.03 10.25 25.43
N ASN A 277 3.95 10.71 24.17
CA ASN A 277 5.09 10.81 23.27
C ASN A 277 4.83 11.94 22.26
N ASP A 278 5.86 12.70 21.95
CA ASP A 278 5.90 13.73 20.92
C ASP A 278 7.01 13.38 19.93
N GLN A 279 6.66 12.62 18.88
CA GLN A 279 7.53 12.39 17.74
C GLN A 279 7.40 13.62 16.84
N TYR A 280 8.28 14.60 17.03
CA TYR A 280 8.16 15.89 16.38
C TYR A 280 8.76 15.92 14.97
N GLU A 281 9.61 14.95 14.61
CA GLU A 281 10.21 14.78 13.29
C GLU A 281 10.57 13.31 13.02
N THR A 282 10.47 12.90 11.76
CA THR A 282 11.02 11.62 11.27
C THR A 282 11.55 11.84 9.86
N PRO A 283 12.64 12.62 9.73
CA PRO A 283 13.23 12.86 8.42
C PRO A 283 13.79 11.57 7.84
N ALA A 284 13.44 11.31 6.58
CA ALA A 284 13.95 10.17 5.83
C ALA A 284 14.22 10.53 4.38
N THR A 285 15.30 9.99 3.86
CA THR A 285 15.70 10.11 2.45
C THR A 285 15.81 8.72 1.84
N GLY A 286 15.18 8.52 0.69
CA GLY A 286 15.36 7.35 -0.15
C GLY A 286 15.82 7.77 -1.53
N TRP A 287 16.75 7.05 -2.12
CA TRP A 287 17.14 7.22 -3.52
C TRP A 287 17.45 5.89 -4.18
N GLY A 288 17.34 5.85 -5.49
CA GLY A 288 17.67 4.64 -6.19
C GLY A 288 17.84 4.86 -7.69
N VAL A 289 18.34 3.82 -8.28
CA VAL A 289 18.57 3.72 -9.73
C VAL A 289 18.06 2.36 -10.22
N ASN A 290 17.56 2.32 -11.43
CA ASN A 290 17.33 1.06 -12.12
C ASN A 290 17.71 1.16 -13.62
N ALA A 291 18.18 0.05 -14.18
CA ALA A 291 18.52 -0.10 -15.57
C ALA A 291 17.90 -1.41 -16.09
N ALA A 292 17.37 -1.38 -17.30
CA ALA A 292 16.87 -2.56 -17.99
C ALA A 292 17.25 -2.52 -19.47
N LEU A 293 17.63 -3.67 -19.98
CA LEU A 293 17.86 -3.92 -21.39
C LEU A 293 16.90 -5.04 -21.85
N ARG A 294 16.04 -4.73 -22.81
CA ARG A 294 15.07 -5.68 -23.36
C ARG A 294 15.28 -5.86 -24.85
N ARG A 295 15.28 -7.10 -25.31
CA ARG A 295 15.26 -7.40 -26.73
C ARG A 295 13.83 -7.50 -27.23
N ALA A 296 13.55 -6.88 -28.38
CA ALA A 296 12.29 -7.10 -29.08
C ALA A 296 12.08 -8.59 -29.37
N SER A 297 10.83 -9.04 -29.33
CA SER A 297 10.50 -10.43 -29.54
C SER A 297 10.93 -10.89 -30.94
N ARG A 298 11.50 -12.07 -31.00
CA ARG A 298 11.94 -12.73 -32.26
C ARG A 298 11.45 -14.14 -32.33
N ASP A 299 11.37 -14.67 -33.54
CA ASP A 299 10.95 -16.05 -33.77
C ASP A 299 12.04 -17.04 -33.33
N VAL A 300 11.65 -17.94 -32.43
CA VAL A 300 12.49 -19.03 -31.92
C VAL A 300 11.61 -20.25 -31.68
N ALA A 301 11.98 -21.39 -32.23
CA ALA A 301 11.31 -22.69 -32.00
C ALA A 301 9.78 -22.64 -32.23
N GLY A 302 9.34 -21.98 -33.31
CA GLY A 302 7.92 -21.88 -33.66
C GLY A 302 7.09 -20.89 -32.85
N GLY A 303 7.71 -20.13 -31.95
CA GLY A 303 7.08 -19.08 -31.15
C GLY A 303 7.93 -17.82 -31.09
N ARG A 304 7.49 -16.84 -30.31
CA ARG A 304 8.16 -15.53 -30.10
C ARG A 304 8.84 -15.49 -28.74
N LEU A 305 10.16 -15.31 -28.73
CA LEU A 305 10.99 -15.15 -27.53
C LEU A 305 11.27 -13.67 -27.28
N GLU A 306 10.97 -13.20 -26.06
CA GLU A 306 11.37 -11.90 -25.49
C GLU A 306 12.24 -12.17 -24.27
N TRP A 307 13.24 -11.32 -24.00
CA TRP A 307 14.00 -11.35 -22.75
C TRP A 307 14.39 -9.96 -22.28
N GLU A 308 14.59 -9.85 -20.97
CA GLU A 308 15.04 -8.65 -20.30
C GLU A 308 16.12 -8.98 -19.27
N LEU A 309 17.15 -8.15 -19.22
CA LEU A 309 18.17 -8.14 -18.16
C LEU A 309 18.12 -6.77 -17.49
N GLY A 310 18.30 -6.73 -16.18
CA GLY A 310 18.33 -5.47 -15.49
C GLY A 310 19.02 -5.52 -14.14
N ALA A 311 19.22 -4.32 -13.60
CA ALA A 311 19.81 -4.07 -12.32
C ALA A 311 19.11 -2.91 -11.63
N ASP A 312 19.03 -2.95 -10.31
CA ASP A 312 18.57 -1.84 -9.50
C ASP A 312 19.34 -1.73 -8.17
N ALA A 313 19.32 -0.53 -7.61
CA ALA A 313 19.79 -0.29 -6.26
C ALA A 313 18.90 0.75 -5.56
N ARG A 314 18.68 0.57 -4.26
CA ARG A 314 17.90 1.47 -3.39
C ARG A 314 18.65 1.68 -2.09
N PHE A 315 18.63 2.91 -1.62
CA PHE A 315 19.24 3.32 -0.36
C PHE A 315 18.23 4.14 0.41
N ASN A 316 18.07 3.88 1.69
CA ASN A 316 17.24 4.67 2.58
C ASN A 316 18.06 5.00 3.83
N GLU A 317 17.93 6.23 4.28
CA GLU A 317 18.43 6.73 5.55
C GLU A 317 17.30 7.46 6.28
N GLY A 318 17.30 7.42 7.59
CA GLY A 318 16.29 8.17 8.36
C GLY A 318 16.38 7.90 9.84
N GLU A 319 15.81 8.84 10.60
CA GLU A 319 15.77 8.75 12.04
C GLU A 319 14.44 9.32 12.57
N THR A 320 14.01 8.84 13.71
CA THR A 320 12.92 9.44 14.49
C THR A 320 13.50 10.30 15.60
N ARG A 321 12.89 11.47 15.82
CA ARG A 321 13.24 12.41 16.89
C ARG A 321 12.02 12.61 17.78
N GLU A 322 12.16 12.26 19.05
CA GLU A 322 11.03 12.16 19.96
C GLU A 322 11.34 12.81 21.31
N ARG A 323 10.29 13.41 21.91
CA ARG A 323 10.22 13.76 23.33
C ARG A 323 9.30 12.77 24.01
N PHE A 324 9.75 12.18 25.10
CA PHE A 324 8.97 11.14 25.77
C PHE A 324 9.13 11.23 27.30
N ARG A 325 8.38 10.38 28.03
CA ARG A 325 8.34 10.34 29.48
C ARG A 325 7.88 11.69 30.07
N PHE A 326 6.57 11.94 29.93
CA PHE A 326 5.94 13.14 30.47
C PHE A 326 5.74 13.01 31.98
N MET A 327 6.33 13.94 32.75
CA MET A 327 6.29 14.01 34.23
C MET A 327 6.28 15.47 34.63
N ASP A 328 5.49 15.79 35.68
CA ASP A 328 5.43 17.15 36.29
C ASP A 328 5.16 18.25 35.24
N GLY A 329 4.32 17.96 34.25
CA GLY A 329 3.91 18.92 33.22
C GLY A 329 4.87 19.09 32.04
N ALA A 330 5.95 18.30 31.96
CA ALA A 330 6.93 18.38 30.87
C ALA A 330 7.46 17.00 30.42
N PHE A 331 7.93 16.91 29.18
CA PHE A 331 8.73 15.78 28.73
C PHE A 331 10.13 15.84 29.33
N THR A 332 10.60 14.73 29.87
CA THR A 332 11.90 14.65 30.58
C THR A 332 12.99 13.96 29.80
N ARG A 333 12.67 13.36 28.64
CA ARG A 333 13.63 12.63 27.79
C ARG A 333 13.48 13.03 26.34
N ASP A 334 14.63 13.11 25.65
CA ASP A 334 14.73 13.13 24.19
C ASP A 334 15.24 11.78 23.71
N ARG A 335 14.77 11.32 22.54
CA ARG A 335 15.25 10.13 21.85
C ARG A 335 15.47 10.42 20.38
N ILE A 336 16.59 9.89 19.85
CA ILE A 336 16.89 9.81 18.43
C ILE A 336 17.17 8.34 18.14
N ALA A 337 16.49 7.78 17.14
CA ALA A 337 16.71 6.40 16.71
C ALA A 337 16.56 6.27 15.21
N GLY A 338 17.52 5.64 14.53
CA GLY A 338 17.53 5.51 13.09
C GLY A 338 18.75 4.76 12.58
N GLY A 339 18.94 4.77 11.27
CA GLY A 339 20.01 4.06 10.59
C GLY A 339 19.86 4.14 9.08
N GLU A 340 20.52 3.23 8.39
CA GLU A 340 20.58 3.15 6.92
C GLU A 340 20.24 1.74 6.43
N THR A 341 19.58 1.65 5.29
CA THR A 341 19.33 0.38 4.58
C THR A 341 19.71 0.51 3.12
N ALA A 342 20.33 -0.54 2.57
CA ALA A 342 20.66 -0.62 1.16
C ALA A 342 20.24 -1.98 0.59
N VAL A 343 19.73 -1.97 -0.66
CA VAL A 343 19.48 -3.19 -1.43
C VAL A 343 19.90 -2.96 -2.85
N ALA A 344 20.65 -3.92 -3.43
CA ALA A 344 21.04 -3.90 -4.82
C ALA A 344 20.82 -5.28 -5.45
N GLY A 345 20.27 -5.32 -6.66
CA GLY A 345 19.92 -6.57 -7.32
C GLY A 345 20.21 -6.60 -8.82
N LEU A 346 20.43 -7.81 -9.31
CA LEU A 346 20.55 -8.14 -10.72
C LEU A 346 19.47 -9.16 -11.09
N TYR A 347 18.82 -9.01 -12.24
CA TYR A 347 17.81 -9.96 -12.71
C TYR A 347 17.91 -10.26 -14.20
N GLY A 348 17.39 -11.43 -14.55
CA GLY A 348 17.14 -11.82 -15.94
C GLY A 348 15.78 -12.48 -16.03
N GLU A 349 15.04 -12.15 -17.06
CA GLU A 349 13.72 -12.71 -17.35
C GLU A 349 13.59 -13.01 -18.84
N ALA A 350 12.88 -14.09 -19.16
CA ALA A 350 12.52 -14.43 -20.53
C ALA A 350 11.08 -14.93 -20.60
N SER A 351 10.44 -14.69 -21.75
CA SER A 351 9.14 -15.27 -22.07
C SER A 351 9.13 -15.80 -23.50
N TRP A 352 8.47 -16.93 -23.68
CA TRP A 352 8.23 -17.54 -24.98
C TRP A 352 6.74 -17.76 -25.19
N ARG A 353 6.24 -17.41 -26.37
CA ARG A 353 4.82 -17.50 -26.73
C ARG A 353 4.62 -18.06 -28.12
N ASP A 354 3.73 -19.02 -28.21
CA ASP A 354 3.12 -19.48 -29.47
C ASP A 354 1.58 -19.33 -29.44
N ASP A 355 0.87 -20.00 -30.32
CA ASP A 355 -0.60 -19.97 -30.39
C ASP A 355 -1.27 -20.68 -29.20
N LEU A 356 -0.59 -21.64 -28.56
CA LEU A 356 -1.12 -22.48 -27.48
C LEU A 356 -0.57 -22.12 -26.09
N TRP A 357 0.66 -21.60 -26.03
CA TRP A 357 1.37 -21.40 -24.77
C TRP A 357 1.98 -20.02 -24.65
N LEU A 358 2.00 -19.54 -23.44
CA LEU A 358 2.89 -18.47 -22.97
C LEU A 358 3.63 -19.00 -21.74
N VAL A 359 4.95 -19.08 -21.83
CA VAL A 359 5.82 -19.47 -20.70
C VAL A 359 6.71 -18.29 -20.36
N ALA A 360 6.84 -17.97 -19.09
CA ALA A 360 7.70 -16.89 -18.61
C ALA A 360 8.47 -17.36 -17.37
N GLY A 361 9.73 -16.96 -17.27
CA GLY A 361 10.56 -17.26 -16.12
C GLY A 361 11.64 -16.23 -15.89
N GLY A 362 12.03 -16.05 -14.64
CA GLY A 362 13.06 -15.10 -14.24
C GLY A 362 13.79 -15.53 -12.97
N LEU A 363 15.01 -15.06 -12.85
CA LEU A 363 15.89 -15.21 -11.69
C LEU A 363 16.39 -13.84 -11.27
N ARG A 364 16.61 -13.67 -9.96
CA ARG A 364 17.13 -12.45 -9.37
C ARG A 364 18.04 -12.78 -8.19
N LEU A 365 19.15 -12.05 -8.08
CA LEU A 365 20.05 -12.05 -6.94
C LEU A 365 20.07 -10.64 -6.35
N ASP A 366 19.80 -10.54 -5.06
CA ASP A 366 19.84 -9.30 -4.29
C ASP A 366 20.83 -9.41 -3.14
N SER A 367 21.55 -8.32 -2.88
CA SER A 367 22.34 -8.08 -1.67
C SER A 367 21.63 -7.00 -0.84
N TRP A 368 21.51 -7.20 0.46
CA TRP A 368 20.93 -6.24 1.39
C TRP A 368 21.89 -5.90 2.53
N LYS A 369 21.74 -4.68 3.07
CA LYS A 369 22.53 -4.18 4.20
C LYS A 369 21.66 -3.31 5.11
N ASN A 370 21.92 -3.41 6.42
CA ASN A 370 21.45 -2.50 7.47
C ASN A 370 22.69 -2.00 8.18
N GLU A 371 22.92 -0.69 8.15
CA GLU A 371 24.18 -0.07 8.61
C GLU A 371 23.86 1.18 9.47
N ASN A 372 24.82 1.60 10.28
CA ASN A 372 24.78 2.84 11.06
C ASN A 372 23.57 2.97 12.02
N GLY A 373 23.03 1.83 12.48
CA GLY A 373 21.91 1.81 13.43
C GLY A 373 22.30 2.40 14.77
N ARG A 374 21.47 3.30 15.32
CA ARG A 374 21.74 3.92 16.63
C ARG A 374 20.44 4.27 17.34
N ARG A 375 20.45 4.14 18.69
CA ARG A 375 19.45 4.69 19.60
C ARG A 375 20.14 5.49 20.68
N LEU A 376 19.86 6.80 20.74
CA LEU A 376 20.37 7.74 21.73
C LEU A 376 19.22 8.32 22.54
N GLU A 377 19.27 8.21 23.86
CA GLU A 377 18.32 8.85 24.77
C GLU A 377 19.05 9.77 25.74
N ARG A 378 18.49 10.95 25.99
CA ARG A 378 19.08 11.97 26.88
C ARG A 378 18.08 12.49 27.89
N ASP A 379 18.57 12.79 29.07
CA ASP A 379 17.84 13.62 30.05
C ASP A 379 17.76 15.06 29.53
N ARG A 380 16.59 15.64 29.54
CA ARG A 380 16.39 17.02 29.07
C ARG A 380 16.87 18.09 30.07
N ALA A 381 17.01 17.73 31.35
CA ALA A 381 17.42 18.67 32.38
C ALA A 381 18.90 19.02 32.29
N ASP A 382 19.76 18.06 31.97
CA ASP A 382 21.22 18.24 31.98
C ASP A 382 21.91 17.71 30.70
N GLY A 383 21.16 17.12 29.77
CA GLY A 383 21.69 16.56 28.51
C GLY A 383 22.43 15.23 28.67
N THR A 384 22.46 14.65 29.87
CA THR A 384 23.15 13.38 30.13
C THR A 384 22.55 12.25 29.30
N ALA A 385 23.37 11.46 28.63
CA ALA A 385 22.92 10.28 27.93
C ALA A 385 22.45 9.21 28.91
N THR A 386 21.17 8.80 28.80
CA THR A 386 20.58 7.73 29.58
C THR A 386 20.61 6.39 28.85
N LEU A 387 20.76 6.43 27.53
CA LEU A 387 21.00 5.30 26.64
C LEU A 387 21.81 5.81 25.45
N ASP A 388 22.85 5.08 25.05
CA ASP A 388 23.57 5.32 23.80
C ASP A 388 24.01 3.95 23.28
N GLU A 389 23.24 3.41 22.33
CA GLU A 389 23.46 2.11 21.75
C GLU A 389 23.66 2.25 20.25
N ALA A 390 24.73 1.67 19.74
CA ALA A 390 24.96 1.46 18.32
C ALA A 390 24.60 0.01 17.98
N ASP A 391 23.80 -0.18 16.96
CA ASP A 391 23.42 -1.50 16.48
C ASP A 391 24.53 -2.05 15.55
N PRO A 392 24.83 -3.36 15.61
CA PRO A 392 25.77 -3.98 14.67
C PRO A 392 25.25 -3.93 13.24
N ASP A 393 26.15 -3.63 12.30
CA ASP A 393 25.85 -3.73 10.88
C ASP A 393 25.51 -5.17 10.48
N ARG A 394 24.55 -5.32 9.58
CA ARG A 394 24.08 -6.61 9.07
C ARG A 394 23.95 -6.58 7.56
N SER A 395 24.24 -7.70 6.93
CA SER A 395 24.10 -7.85 5.49
C SER A 395 23.81 -9.30 5.12
N GLY A 396 23.37 -9.52 3.89
CA GLY A 396 23.15 -10.85 3.35
C GLY A 396 22.72 -10.79 1.89
N GLU A 397 22.44 -11.96 1.35
CA GLU A 397 22.01 -12.15 -0.02
C GLU A 397 20.71 -12.92 -0.07
N VAL A 398 19.87 -12.64 -1.07
CA VAL A 398 18.63 -13.35 -1.34
C VAL A 398 18.54 -13.70 -2.82
N VAL A 399 18.24 -14.96 -3.11
CA VAL A 399 17.92 -15.42 -4.47
C VAL A 399 16.42 -15.55 -4.59
N SER A 400 15.84 -14.93 -5.62
CA SER A 400 14.43 -15.03 -5.95
C SER A 400 14.23 -15.56 -7.36
N ALA A 401 13.16 -16.32 -7.57
CA ALA A 401 12.82 -16.90 -8.86
C ALA A 401 11.33 -16.83 -9.11
N ARG A 402 10.95 -16.77 -10.40
CA ARG A 402 9.55 -16.94 -10.81
C ARG A 402 9.47 -17.75 -12.11
N LEU A 403 8.46 -18.59 -12.22
CA LEU A 403 8.15 -19.36 -13.41
C LEU A 403 6.63 -19.45 -13.56
N ALA A 404 6.12 -19.19 -14.76
CA ALA A 404 4.71 -19.32 -15.06
C ALA A 404 4.48 -19.88 -16.45
N ALA A 405 3.39 -20.62 -16.60
CA ALA A 405 2.91 -21.09 -17.88
C ALA A 405 1.41 -20.82 -18.00
N ARG A 406 0.98 -20.29 -19.14
CA ARG A 406 -0.42 -20.10 -19.51
C ARG A 406 -0.69 -20.88 -20.80
N ARG A 407 -1.70 -21.74 -20.78
CA ARG A 407 -2.16 -22.50 -21.94
C ARG A 407 -3.47 -21.94 -22.45
N PHE A 408 -3.52 -21.58 -23.73
CA PHE A 408 -4.74 -21.18 -24.42
C PHE A 408 -5.51 -22.43 -24.86
N LEU A 409 -6.73 -22.59 -24.32
CA LEU A 409 -7.54 -23.80 -24.53
C LEU A 409 -8.57 -23.64 -25.66
N GLY A 410 -8.63 -22.44 -26.27
CA GLY A 410 -9.63 -22.10 -27.26
C GLY A 410 -10.95 -21.62 -26.63
N GLY A 411 -11.82 -21.01 -27.46
CA GLY A 411 -13.14 -20.52 -27.02
C GLY A 411 -13.11 -19.48 -25.89
N GLY A 412 -12.01 -18.76 -25.71
CA GLY A 412 -11.84 -17.78 -24.63
C GLY A 412 -11.29 -18.37 -23.33
N TRP A 413 -11.07 -19.68 -23.23
CA TRP A 413 -10.53 -20.33 -22.03
C TRP A 413 -9.01 -20.36 -22.02
N ALA A 414 -8.43 -20.17 -20.84
CA ALA A 414 -7.00 -20.36 -20.59
C ALA A 414 -6.77 -20.91 -19.18
N GLY A 415 -5.87 -21.90 -19.10
CA GLY A 415 -5.34 -22.40 -17.83
C GLY A 415 -3.98 -21.76 -17.54
N ARG A 416 -3.62 -21.57 -16.29
CA ARG A 416 -2.29 -21.08 -15.88
C ARG A 416 -1.80 -21.78 -14.62
N ALA A 417 -0.47 -21.83 -14.49
CA ALA A 417 0.20 -22.25 -13.26
C ALA A 417 1.45 -21.38 -13.08
N ALA A 418 1.77 -21.05 -11.83
CA ALA A 418 2.97 -20.29 -11.51
C ALA A 418 3.58 -20.75 -10.19
N ALA A 419 4.91 -20.62 -10.09
CA ALA A 419 5.67 -20.73 -8.86
C ALA A 419 6.57 -19.49 -8.76
N TYR A 420 6.73 -18.96 -7.55
CA TYR A 420 7.46 -17.72 -7.36
C TYR A 420 8.05 -17.62 -5.95
N SER A 421 9.10 -16.83 -5.85
CA SER A 421 9.65 -16.39 -4.57
C SER A 421 9.98 -14.89 -4.63
N GLY A 422 10.09 -14.27 -3.47
CA GLY A 422 10.45 -12.87 -3.32
C GLY A 422 10.77 -12.54 -1.87
N PHE A 423 11.15 -11.31 -1.59
CA PHE A 423 11.55 -10.89 -0.27
C PHE A 423 11.21 -9.43 0.02
N ARG A 424 11.21 -9.09 1.30
CA ARG A 424 11.08 -7.75 1.82
C ARG A 424 12.13 -7.51 2.93
N PRO A 425 13.04 -6.54 2.79
CA PRO A 425 13.90 -6.15 3.90
C PRO A 425 13.07 -5.51 5.01
N ALA A 426 13.57 -5.57 6.25
CA ALA A 426 13.01 -4.80 7.36
C ALA A 426 13.15 -3.30 7.06
N THR A 427 12.17 -2.51 7.49
CA THR A 427 12.17 -1.05 7.35
C THR A 427 12.93 -0.39 8.50
N LEU A 428 13.40 0.86 8.31
CA LEU A 428 14.05 1.63 9.39
C LEU A 428 13.13 1.77 10.62
N ASN A 429 11.82 1.92 10.39
CA ASN A 429 10.82 1.92 11.45
C ASN A 429 10.78 0.60 12.24
N GLU A 430 10.91 -0.54 11.58
CA GLU A 430 10.92 -1.86 12.24
C GLU A 430 12.23 -2.12 12.98
N LEU A 431 13.35 -1.68 12.43
CA LEU A 431 14.69 -1.87 12.98
C LEU A 431 14.97 -0.99 14.21
N HIS A 432 14.53 0.29 14.19
CA HIS A 432 15.06 1.28 15.13
C HIS A 432 14.01 2.02 15.96
N ARG A 433 12.74 2.14 15.48
CA ARG A 433 11.75 2.97 16.16
C ARG A 433 10.87 2.18 17.13
N PRO A 434 10.96 2.40 18.46
CA PRO A 434 9.92 1.98 19.39
C PRO A 434 8.72 2.94 19.27
N PHE A 435 7.50 2.46 19.51
CA PHE A 435 6.31 3.30 19.46
C PHE A 435 5.25 2.88 20.48
N ARG A 436 4.32 3.79 20.76
CA ARG A 436 3.18 3.56 21.65
C ARG A 436 1.87 3.81 20.91
N VAL A 437 0.89 2.93 21.14
CA VAL A 437 -0.50 3.13 20.72
C VAL A 437 -1.38 2.91 21.95
N GLY A 438 -1.94 3.98 22.51
CA GLY A 438 -2.64 3.91 23.77
C GLY A 438 -1.74 3.40 24.91
N ASN A 439 -2.13 2.29 25.53
CA ASN A 439 -1.35 1.64 26.59
C ASN A 439 -0.34 0.61 26.08
N ASP A 440 -0.42 0.22 24.82
CA ASP A 440 0.46 -0.77 24.20
C ASP A 440 1.77 -0.14 23.75
N LEU A 441 2.89 -0.72 24.15
CA LEU A 441 4.24 -0.37 23.70
C LEU A 441 4.77 -1.42 22.74
N THR A 442 5.45 -1.00 21.69
CA THR A 442 6.16 -1.90 20.77
C THR A 442 7.61 -1.45 20.65
N GLU A 443 8.54 -2.32 21.03
CA GLU A 443 9.97 -2.12 20.87
C GLU A 443 10.42 -2.49 19.45
N ALA A 444 11.45 -1.79 18.98
CA ALA A 444 12.17 -2.06 17.75
C ALA A 444 13.11 -3.26 17.91
N ASN A 445 13.61 -3.77 16.78
CA ASN A 445 14.60 -4.84 16.79
C ASN A 445 15.57 -4.71 15.60
N ALA A 446 16.78 -4.22 15.87
CA ALA A 446 17.82 -4.08 14.86
C ALA A 446 18.39 -5.43 14.35
N ALA A 447 18.06 -6.53 15.03
CA ALA A 447 18.50 -7.87 14.64
C ALA A 447 17.60 -8.52 13.57
N LEU A 448 16.56 -7.83 13.06
CA LEU A 448 15.69 -8.37 12.04
C LEU A 448 16.43 -8.69 10.73
N VAL A 449 16.03 -9.80 10.12
CA VAL A 449 16.43 -10.21 8.77
C VAL A 449 15.28 -10.01 7.81
N PRO A 450 15.51 -10.00 6.49
CA PRO A 450 14.43 -9.92 5.51
C PRO A 450 13.42 -11.05 5.63
N GLU A 451 12.13 -10.73 5.43
CA GLU A 451 11.09 -11.73 5.18
C GLU A 451 11.25 -12.30 3.78
N THR A 452 11.07 -13.60 3.61
CA THR A 452 11.02 -14.25 2.30
C THR A 452 9.67 -14.92 2.09
N LEU A 453 9.23 -15.01 0.83
CA LEU A 453 8.00 -15.69 0.44
C LEU A 453 8.26 -16.67 -0.68
N GLN A 454 7.70 -17.85 -0.56
CA GLN A 454 7.57 -18.85 -1.61
C GLN A 454 6.10 -19.15 -1.86
N GLY A 455 5.71 -19.32 -3.11
CA GLY A 455 4.32 -19.60 -3.44
C GLY A 455 4.15 -20.36 -4.74
N VAL A 456 3.03 -21.05 -4.82
CA VAL A 456 2.55 -21.70 -6.05
C VAL A 456 1.08 -21.37 -6.26
N GLU A 457 0.68 -21.27 -7.51
CA GLU A 457 -0.72 -21.05 -7.86
C GLU A 457 -1.09 -21.78 -9.16
N ALA A 458 -2.37 -22.15 -9.26
CA ALA A 458 -2.98 -22.64 -10.47
C ALA A 458 -4.32 -21.94 -10.69
N GLY A 459 -4.65 -21.62 -11.94
CA GLY A 459 -5.86 -20.89 -12.26
C GLY A 459 -6.46 -21.28 -13.60
N LEU A 460 -7.76 -21.04 -13.72
CA LEU A 460 -8.53 -21.14 -14.94
C LEU A 460 -9.22 -19.80 -15.20
N ALA A 461 -9.15 -19.29 -16.40
CA ALA A 461 -9.81 -18.06 -16.81
C ALA A 461 -10.60 -18.25 -18.10
N TYR A 462 -11.72 -17.54 -18.19
CA TYR A 462 -12.52 -17.39 -19.40
C TYR A 462 -12.65 -15.90 -19.72
N GLU A 463 -12.33 -15.52 -20.92
CA GLU A 463 -12.48 -14.16 -21.45
C GLU A 463 -13.33 -14.20 -22.73
N GLY A 464 -14.57 -13.77 -22.64
CA GLY A 464 -15.51 -13.68 -23.74
C GLY A 464 -16.02 -12.25 -23.94
N PRO A 465 -16.76 -11.97 -25.02
CA PRO A 465 -17.21 -10.62 -25.36
C PRO A 465 -18.22 -10.03 -24.35
N ILE A 466 -18.97 -10.86 -23.64
CA ILE A 466 -20.05 -10.45 -22.71
C ILE A 466 -19.80 -10.92 -21.27
N ALA A 467 -18.85 -11.81 -21.04
CA ALA A 467 -18.58 -12.35 -19.71
C ALA A 467 -17.09 -12.69 -19.58
N ALA A 468 -16.56 -12.56 -18.39
CA ALA A 468 -15.25 -13.05 -17.99
C ALA A 468 -15.36 -13.73 -16.62
N PHE A 469 -14.61 -14.83 -16.43
CA PHE A 469 -14.53 -15.58 -15.19
C PHE A 469 -13.08 -15.91 -14.89
N GLY A 470 -12.74 -15.95 -13.61
CA GLY A 470 -11.44 -16.39 -13.14
C GLY A 470 -11.56 -17.19 -11.86
N ALA A 471 -10.77 -18.25 -11.75
CA ALA A 471 -10.59 -19.00 -10.51
C ALA A 471 -9.09 -19.25 -10.33
N THR A 472 -8.59 -19.02 -9.13
CA THR A 472 -7.18 -19.26 -8.77
C THR A 472 -7.11 -19.92 -7.41
N LEU A 473 -6.43 -21.05 -7.35
CA LEU A 473 -5.99 -21.67 -6.10
C LEU A 473 -4.54 -21.24 -5.85
N PHE A 474 -4.20 -20.94 -4.60
CA PHE A 474 -2.84 -20.58 -4.24
C PHE A 474 -2.43 -21.16 -2.89
N TRP A 475 -1.14 -21.37 -2.76
CA TRP A 475 -0.45 -21.62 -1.51
C TRP A 475 0.76 -20.69 -1.42
N ASN A 476 0.97 -20.10 -0.25
CA ASN A 476 2.10 -19.22 0.03
C ASN A 476 2.65 -19.52 1.42
N ARG A 477 3.97 -19.39 1.57
CA ARG A 477 4.67 -19.49 2.84
C ARG A 477 5.62 -18.30 2.97
N ILE A 478 5.43 -17.52 4.03
CA ILE A 478 6.39 -16.49 4.44
C ILE A 478 7.28 -17.12 5.50
N GLU A 479 8.58 -16.98 5.33
CA GLU A 479 9.60 -17.34 6.32
C GLU A 479 10.17 -16.05 6.93
N ASP A 480 10.65 -16.15 8.19
CA ASP A 480 11.15 -15.02 8.95
C ASP A 480 10.16 -13.84 9.03
N ALA A 481 8.86 -14.15 9.16
CA ALA A 481 7.80 -13.15 9.19
C ALA A 481 8.02 -12.12 10.30
N ILE A 482 8.10 -10.84 9.94
CA ILE A 482 8.23 -9.73 10.90
C ILE A 482 6.85 -9.43 11.48
N VAL A 483 6.68 -9.73 12.77
CA VAL A 483 5.45 -9.50 13.51
C VAL A 483 5.73 -8.83 14.86
N ASN A 484 4.73 -8.16 15.41
CA ASN A 484 4.77 -7.64 16.77
C ASN A 484 4.41 -8.75 17.74
N VAL A 485 5.39 -9.29 18.46
CA VAL A 485 5.23 -10.39 19.40
C VAL A 485 5.00 -9.83 20.79
N THR A 486 3.90 -10.19 21.44
CA THR A 486 3.65 -9.86 22.84
C THR A 486 4.64 -10.59 23.75
N ILE A 487 5.44 -9.83 24.50
CA ILE A 487 6.50 -10.31 25.38
C ILE A 487 6.28 -9.94 26.86
N GLY A 488 5.25 -9.15 27.15
CA GLY A 488 4.89 -8.77 28.52
C GLY A 488 3.54 -8.07 28.61
N GLU A 489 2.94 -8.12 29.78
CA GLU A 489 1.66 -7.48 30.08
C GLU A 489 1.82 -6.49 31.25
N GLY A 490 1.08 -5.37 31.17
CA GLY A 490 1.04 -4.37 32.25
C GLY A 490 -0.02 -4.70 33.31
N PRO A 491 0.06 -4.09 34.54
CA PRO A 491 1.03 -3.05 34.89
C PRO A 491 2.42 -3.60 35.24
N GLY A 492 3.45 -3.02 34.69
CA GLY A 492 4.83 -3.44 34.96
C GLY A 492 5.88 -2.48 34.35
N THR A 493 7.11 -2.53 34.88
CA THR A 493 8.25 -1.80 34.33
C THR A 493 9.20 -2.77 33.64
N PHE A 494 9.46 -2.56 32.36
CA PHE A 494 10.30 -3.40 31.53
C PHE A 494 11.61 -2.67 31.18
N PRO A 495 12.72 -3.41 31.06
CA PRO A 495 13.95 -2.83 30.54
C PRO A 495 13.72 -2.15 29.19
N ARG A 496 14.38 -1.00 28.94
CA ARG A 496 14.27 -0.17 27.71
C ARG A 496 12.89 0.43 27.45
N ALA A 497 11.81 -0.36 27.55
CA ALA A 497 10.44 0.08 27.26
C ALA A 497 9.87 0.99 28.37
N GLY A 498 10.31 0.85 29.61
CA GLY A 498 9.79 1.58 30.75
C GLY A 498 8.46 1.02 31.27
N PHE A 499 7.59 1.89 31.79
CA PHE A 499 6.32 1.49 32.40
C PHE A 499 5.23 1.23 31.36
N VAL A 500 4.64 0.03 31.42
CA VAL A 500 3.43 -0.36 30.70
C VAL A 500 2.26 -0.35 31.69
N PRO A 501 1.21 0.45 31.45
CA PRO A 501 0.08 0.54 32.36
C PRO A 501 -0.83 -0.69 32.31
N ALA A 502 -1.75 -0.78 33.26
CA ALA A 502 -2.76 -1.85 33.29
C ALA A 502 -3.59 -1.87 31.98
N GLY A 503 -3.86 -3.07 31.45
CA GLY A 503 -4.55 -3.29 30.18
C GLY A 503 -3.70 -2.98 28.95
N GLY A 504 -2.44 -2.61 29.11
CA GLY A 504 -1.46 -2.47 28.04
C GLY A 504 -0.54 -3.68 27.95
N VAL A 505 0.09 -3.87 26.79
CA VAL A 505 1.07 -4.93 26.55
C VAL A 505 2.39 -4.34 26.04
N LEU A 506 3.48 -5.03 26.35
CA LEU A 506 4.76 -4.83 25.70
C LEU A 506 4.90 -5.82 24.55
N ARG A 507 5.12 -5.32 23.36
CA ARG A 507 5.50 -6.09 22.18
C ARG A 507 6.91 -5.78 21.75
N GLN A 508 7.50 -6.69 21.02
CA GLN A 508 8.73 -6.44 20.27
C GLN A 508 8.58 -7.02 18.86
N ARG A 509 9.20 -6.39 17.88
CA ARG A 509 9.27 -6.92 16.52
C ARG A 509 10.24 -8.09 16.47
N HIS A 510 9.78 -9.21 15.95
CA HIS A 510 10.60 -10.41 15.77
C HIS A 510 10.37 -11.03 14.39
N ASN A 511 11.39 -11.69 13.86
CA ASN A 511 11.20 -12.69 12.83
C ASN A 511 10.62 -13.93 13.51
N ALA A 512 9.30 -14.05 13.52
CA ALA A 512 8.57 -15.08 14.28
C ALA A 512 8.14 -16.22 13.35
N GLY A 513 9.05 -17.16 13.14
CA GLY A 513 8.77 -18.41 12.44
C GLY A 513 8.23 -18.23 11.03
N THR A 514 7.11 -18.88 10.71
CA THR A 514 6.50 -18.88 9.39
C THR A 514 5.03 -18.50 9.41
N ILE A 515 4.54 -17.96 8.27
CA ILE A 515 3.11 -17.81 8.01
C ILE A 515 2.78 -18.60 6.75
N GLU A 516 1.92 -19.58 6.88
CA GLU A 516 1.45 -20.41 5.77
C GLU A 516 0.01 -20.04 5.43
N ALA A 517 -0.27 -19.82 4.14
CA ALA A 517 -1.57 -19.38 3.67
C ALA A 517 -1.99 -20.19 2.44
N THR A 518 -3.19 -20.77 2.50
CA THR A 518 -3.84 -21.44 1.38
C THR A 518 -5.15 -20.73 1.08
N GLY A 519 -5.47 -20.56 -0.20
CA GLY A 519 -6.68 -19.85 -0.54
C GLY A 519 -7.18 -20.08 -1.96
N ILE A 520 -8.37 -19.51 -2.19
CA ILE A 520 -9.03 -19.47 -3.49
C ILE A 520 -9.49 -18.05 -3.79
N GLU A 521 -9.29 -17.62 -5.02
CA GLU A 521 -9.79 -16.36 -5.56
C GLU A 521 -10.72 -16.67 -6.73
N LEU A 522 -11.93 -16.10 -6.71
CA LEU A 522 -12.91 -16.20 -7.77
C LEU A 522 -13.25 -14.80 -8.26
N THR A 523 -13.36 -14.62 -9.57
CA THR A 523 -13.79 -13.37 -10.20
C THR A 523 -14.82 -13.66 -11.27
N ALA A 524 -15.82 -12.79 -11.40
CA ALA A 524 -16.80 -12.86 -12.48
C ALA A 524 -17.16 -11.45 -12.94
N ARG A 525 -17.32 -11.27 -14.23
CA ARG A 525 -17.85 -10.05 -14.84
C ARG A 525 -18.83 -10.43 -15.94
N ARG A 526 -19.94 -9.71 -16.04
CA ARG A 526 -20.95 -9.92 -17.08
C ARG A 526 -21.55 -8.60 -17.53
N SER A 527 -21.51 -8.36 -18.84
CA SER A 527 -22.27 -7.29 -19.48
C SER A 527 -23.64 -7.82 -19.90
N LEU A 528 -24.68 -7.07 -19.59
CA LEU A 528 -26.08 -7.39 -19.88
C LEU A 528 -26.67 -6.37 -20.87
N PRO A 529 -27.74 -6.72 -21.59
CA PRO A 529 -28.45 -5.76 -22.43
C PRO A 529 -28.91 -4.52 -21.65
N GLY A 530 -29.07 -3.38 -22.33
CA GLY A 530 -29.51 -2.14 -21.69
C GLY A 530 -28.42 -1.38 -20.93
N GLY A 531 -27.15 -1.69 -21.18
CA GLY A 531 -26.01 -0.94 -20.59
C GLY A 531 -25.69 -1.33 -19.15
N LEU A 532 -26.19 -2.46 -18.66
CA LEU A 532 -25.93 -2.98 -17.33
C LEU A 532 -24.67 -3.87 -17.33
N SER A 533 -23.78 -3.67 -16.39
CA SER A 533 -22.62 -4.54 -16.11
C SER A 533 -22.62 -4.95 -14.65
N LEU A 534 -22.37 -6.22 -14.41
CA LEU A 534 -22.22 -6.80 -13.08
C LEU A 534 -20.81 -7.36 -12.95
N ASP A 535 -20.19 -7.13 -11.83
CA ASP A 535 -18.93 -7.76 -11.45
C ASP A 535 -19.00 -8.28 -10.02
N GLY A 536 -18.20 -9.27 -9.75
CA GLY A 536 -18.08 -9.84 -8.41
C GLY A 536 -16.78 -10.58 -8.25
N ALA A 537 -16.27 -10.55 -7.05
CA ALA A 537 -15.07 -11.30 -6.71
C ALA A 537 -15.10 -11.75 -5.25
N VAL A 538 -14.51 -12.90 -5.00
CA VAL A 538 -14.40 -13.51 -3.65
C VAL A 538 -12.99 -14.01 -3.47
N SER A 539 -12.43 -13.75 -2.30
CA SER A 539 -11.18 -14.34 -1.84
C SER A 539 -11.40 -15.02 -0.49
N VAL A 540 -10.93 -16.24 -0.38
CA VAL A 540 -10.89 -17.00 0.87
C VAL A 540 -9.45 -17.35 1.16
N THR A 541 -8.92 -16.94 2.31
CA THR A 541 -7.54 -17.19 2.71
C THR A 541 -7.50 -17.76 4.13
N ASP A 542 -7.01 -18.98 4.30
CA ASP A 542 -6.66 -19.53 5.60
C ASP A 542 -5.17 -19.35 5.83
N ALA A 543 -4.82 -18.32 6.61
CA ALA A 543 -3.45 -18.01 6.99
C ALA A 543 -3.23 -18.45 8.45
N ARG A 544 -2.11 -19.16 8.71
CA ARG A 544 -1.72 -19.65 10.04
C ARG A 544 -0.26 -19.33 10.30
N MET A 545 0.01 -19.01 11.56
CA MET A 545 1.37 -18.75 12.05
C MET A 545 1.94 -20.02 12.68
N ASP A 546 3.22 -20.25 12.43
CA ASP A 546 4.06 -21.08 13.29
C ASP A 546 5.12 -20.14 13.89
N GLY A 547 4.99 -19.87 15.19
CA GLY A 547 5.85 -18.91 15.90
C GLY A 547 7.27 -19.39 16.11
N GLY A 548 7.56 -20.68 15.82
CA GLY A 548 8.87 -21.28 16.05
C GLY A 548 9.32 -21.13 17.50
N SER A 549 10.61 -21.06 17.72
CA SER A 549 11.18 -20.85 19.07
C SER A 549 11.10 -19.40 19.56
N ALA A 550 10.97 -18.44 18.65
CA ALA A 550 10.94 -17.00 19.00
C ALA A 550 9.59 -16.57 19.58
N ALA A 551 8.49 -17.20 19.16
CA ALA A 551 7.14 -16.83 19.57
C ALA A 551 6.20 -18.06 19.57
N PRO A 552 6.49 -19.13 20.36
CA PRO A 552 5.73 -20.38 20.32
C PRO A 552 4.24 -20.19 20.63
N GLN A 553 3.87 -19.14 21.38
CA GLN A 553 2.48 -18.77 21.69
C GLN A 553 1.66 -18.38 20.45
N LEU A 554 2.29 -18.05 19.32
CA LEU A 554 1.60 -17.70 18.08
C LEU A 554 1.27 -18.92 17.21
N THR A 555 1.80 -20.10 17.53
CA THR A 555 1.61 -21.30 16.70
C THR A 555 0.15 -21.72 16.63
N GLY A 556 -0.38 -21.84 15.39
CA GLY A 556 -1.77 -22.14 15.09
C GLY A 556 -2.70 -20.92 15.05
N LEU A 557 -2.24 -19.76 15.53
CA LEU A 557 -3.03 -18.52 15.49
C LEU A 557 -3.05 -17.90 14.09
N ARG A 558 -3.96 -16.98 13.88
CA ARG A 558 -4.07 -16.19 12.64
C ARG A 558 -3.23 -14.93 12.74
N PRO A 559 -2.63 -14.48 11.63
CA PRO A 559 -2.05 -13.14 11.60
C PRO A 559 -3.09 -12.08 11.95
N ALA A 560 -2.68 -11.08 12.73
CA ALA A 560 -3.54 -9.94 13.06
C ALA A 560 -4.02 -9.23 11.78
N GLN A 561 -5.22 -8.66 11.82
CA GLN A 561 -5.85 -7.91 10.73
C GLN A 561 -6.11 -8.71 9.43
N ALA A 562 -5.95 -10.04 9.43
CA ALA A 562 -6.18 -10.91 8.27
C ALA A 562 -7.60 -11.52 8.28
N PRO A 563 -8.53 -11.06 7.42
CA PRO A 563 -9.84 -11.69 7.28
C PRO A 563 -9.71 -13.04 6.55
N ILE A 564 -10.60 -13.99 6.85
CA ILE A 564 -10.66 -15.27 6.11
C ILE A 564 -11.36 -15.05 4.77
N TRP A 565 -12.47 -14.32 4.78
CA TRP A 565 -13.30 -14.05 3.62
C TRP A 565 -13.28 -12.57 3.30
N SER A 566 -13.06 -12.26 2.05
CA SER A 566 -13.35 -10.94 1.47
C SER A 566 -14.10 -11.12 0.15
N ALA A 567 -15.11 -10.30 -0.07
CA ALA A 567 -15.89 -10.34 -1.29
C ALA A 567 -16.27 -8.92 -1.72
N THR A 568 -16.39 -8.74 -3.03
CA THR A 568 -16.94 -7.52 -3.64
C THR A 568 -18.00 -7.87 -4.67
N ALA A 569 -19.00 -7.01 -4.79
CA ALA A 569 -19.99 -7.08 -5.84
C ALA A 569 -20.24 -5.67 -6.37
N GLY A 570 -20.10 -5.49 -7.67
CA GLY A 570 -20.27 -4.24 -8.38
C GLY A 570 -21.43 -4.28 -9.37
N LEU A 571 -22.12 -3.16 -9.50
CA LEU A 571 -23.16 -2.92 -10.48
C LEU A 571 -22.88 -1.60 -11.17
N ASP A 572 -22.83 -1.60 -12.49
CA ASP A 572 -22.73 -0.42 -13.33
C ASP A 572 -23.88 -0.41 -14.34
N TRP A 573 -24.65 0.66 -14.33
CA TRP A 573 -25.78 0.81 -15.25
C TRP A 573 -25.77 2.15 -15.97
N ARG A 574 -25.57 2.10 -17.28
CA ARG A 574 -25.76 3.25 -18.16
C ARG A 574 -27.24 3.34 -18.53
N ALA A 575 -28.02 4.06 -17.73
CA ALA A 575 -29.46 4.24 -17.91
C ALA A 575 -29.72 5.34 -18.96
N GLY A 576 -29.49 5.01 -20.24
CA GLY A 576 -29.55 5.93 -21.36
C GLY A 576 -28.25 6.68 -21.62
N GLU A 577 -28.33 7.82 -22.30
CA GLU A 577 -27.14 8.56 -22.77
C GLU A 577 -26.50 9.45 -21.70
N ARG A 578 -27.27 9.84 -20.68
CA ARG A 578 -26.87 10.86 -19.70
C ARG A 578 -26.67 10.35 -18.28
N LEU A 579 -27.40 9.31 -17.88
CA LEU A 579 -27.38 8.81 -16.51
C LEU A 579 -26.54 7.54 -16.41
N THR A 580 -25.57 7.54 -15.49
CA THR A 580 -24.86 6.35 -15.05
C THR A 580 -25.10 6.16 -13.56
N LEU A 581 -25.46 4.95 -13.17
CA LEU A 581 -25.60 4.54 -11.78
C LEU A 581 -24.55 3.46 -11.49
N ALA A 582 -23.87 3.56 -10.37
CA ALA A 582 -22.92 2.57 -9.89
C ALA A 582 -23.19 2.24 -8.42
N ALA A 583 -23.03 1.00 -8.06
CA ALA A 583 -23.05 0.56 -6.66
C ALA A 583 -22.00 -0.52 -6.45
N GLN A 584 -21.39 -0.52 -5.27
CA GLN A 584 -20.40 -1.51 -4.88
C GLN A 584 -20.65 -1.95 -3.45
N ALA A 585 -20.75 -3.26 -3.24
CA ALA A 585 -20.77 -3.87 -1.92
C ALA A 585 -19.41 -4.53 -1.63
N ARG A 586 -18.92 -4.37 -0.42
CA ARG A 586 -17.71 -5.02 0.10
C ARG A 586 -18.06 -5.75 1.38
N TYR A 587 -17.70 -7.02 1.44
CA TYR A 587 -17.82 -7.86 2.62
C TYR A 587 -16.43 -8.28 3.10
N GLU A 588 -16.21 -8.21 4.40
CA GLU A 588 -15.08 -8.84 5.09
C GLU A 588 -15.59 -9.60 6.30
N SER A 589 -15.05 -10.82 6.49
CA SER A 589 -15.30 -11.60 7.70
C SER A 589 -14.63 -10.98 8.91
N LYS A 590 -14.96 -11.50 10.10
CA LYS A 590 -14.25 -11.15 11.32
C LYS A 590 -12.74 -11.36 11.17
N ARG A 591 -11.98 -10.53 11.88
CA ARG A 591 -10.51 -10.60 12.00
C ARG A 591 -10.09 -10.32 13.45
N PHE A 592 -8.82 -10.50 13.74
CA PHE A 592 -8.28 -10.21 15.07
C PHE A 592 -7.49 -8.89 15.04
N GLU A 593 -7.62 -8.11 16.11
CA GLU A 593 -6.83 -6.86 16.29
C GLU A 593 -5.39 -7.17 16.69
N ASP A 594 -5.17 -8.21 17.48
CA ASP A 594 -3.91 -8.55 18.12
C ASP A 594 -3.31 -9.89 17.65
N ASP A 595 -2.03 -10.06 17.93
CA ASP A 595 -1.24 -11.26 17.60
C ASP A 595 -1.72 -12.51 18.35
N LEU A 596 -2.25 -12.37 19.57
CA LEU A 596 -2.75 -13.49 20.41
C LEU A 596 -4.18 -13.91 20.06
N ASN A 597 -4.82 -13.25 19.08
CA ASN A 597 -6.21 -13.51 18.68
C ASN A 597 -7.23 -13.33 19.82
N SER A 598 -6.94 -12.47 20.79
CA SER A 598 -7.78 -12.23 21.96
C SER A 598 -8.87 -11.17 21.71
N ARG A 599 -8.65 -10.24 20.77
CA ARG A 599 -9.57 -9.15 20.42
C ARG A 599 -10.12 -9.35 19.02
N VAL A 600 -11.44 -9.36 18.91
CA VAL A 600 -12.15 -9.73 17.67
C VAL A 600 -12.85 -8.51 17.07
N LEU A 601 -12.48 -8.15 15.86
CA LEU A 601 -13.23 -7.18 15.06
C LEU A 601 -14.30 -7.91 14.22
N GLY A 602 -15.55 -7.52 14.35
CA GLY A 602 -16.72 -8.15 13.74
C GLY A 602 -16.68 -8.18 12.21
N ALA A 603 -17.51 -8.99 11.58
CA ALA A 603 -17.72 -8.97 10.14
C ALA A 603 -18.44 -7.68 9.72
N ALA A 604 -18.19 -7.18 8.52
CA ALA A 604 -18.84 -5.98 8.01
C ALA A 604 -19.21 -6.09 6.53
N VAL A 605 -20.33 -5.46 6.16
CA VAL A 605 -20.75 -5.23 4.77
C VAL A 605 -20.91 -3.73 4.54
N VAL A 606 -20.07 -3.17 3.68
CA VAL A 606 -20.16 -1.76 3.30
C VAL A 606 -20.67 -1.66 1.88
N VAL A 607 -21.64 -0.79 1.66
CA VAL A 607 -22.19 -0.51 0.32
C VAL A 607 -21.98 0.96 0.00
N ASP A 608 -21.36 1.21 -1.15
CA ASP A 608 -21.20 2.54 -1.72
C ASP A 608 -22.04 2.66 -2.97
N ALA A 609 -22.59 3.87 -3.23
CA ALA A 609 -23.40 4.14 -4.40
C ALA A 609 -23.04 5.48 -5.02
N ARG A 610 -23.14 5.57 -6.36
CA ARG A 610 -22.83 6.79 -7.12
C ARG A 610 -23.82 6.96 -8.28
N ALA A 611 -24.28 8.16 -8.49
CA ALA A 611 -25.09 8.58 -9.63
C ALA A 611 -24.36 9.71 -10.36
N GLU A 612 -24.25 9.60 -11.68
CA GLU A 612 -23.59 10.58 -12.55
C GLU A 612 -24.56 11.05 -13.63
N TRP A 613 -24.72 12.36 -13.76
CA TRP A 613 -25.53 12.97 -14.80
C TRP A 613 -24.67 13.79 -15.74
N ARG A 614 -24.57 13.37 -16.99
CA ARG A 614 -23.84 14.08 -18.05
C ARG A 614 -24.61 15.28 -18.54
N ILE A 615 -24.08 16.47 -18.30
CA ILE A 615 -24.67 17.75 -18.75
C ILE A 615 -24.27 18.01 -20.20
N THR A 616 -22.97 17.87 -20.49
CA THR A 616 -22.35 17.97 -21.84
C THR A 616 -21.40 16.79 -22.06
N PRO A 617 -20.86 16.58 -23.26
CA PRO A 617 -19.82 15.56 -23.47
C PRO A 617 -18.60 15.71 -22.55
N ALA A 618 -18.30 16.93 -22.11
CA ALA A 618 -17.14 17.26 -21.28
C ALA A 618 -17.48 17.45 -19.80
N ALA A 619 -18.73 17.64 -19.41
CA ALA A 619 -19.12 18.00 -18.05
C ALA A 619 -20.22 17.09 -17.47
N MET A 620 -20.04 16.67 -16.23
CA MET A 620 -21.02 15.92 -15.47
C MET A 620 -21.14 16.44 -14.04
N ILE A 621 -22.33 16.28 -13.47
CA ILE A 621 -22.55 16.34 -12.02
C ILE A 621 -22.66 14.92 -11.48
N TRP A 622 -22.23 14.72 -10.26
CA TRP A 622 -22.33 13.43 -9.61
C TRP A 622 -22.72 13.57 -8.14
N ALA A 623 -23.40 12.57 -7.63
CA ALA A 623 -23.68 12.39 -6.23
C ALA A 623 -23.22 11.00 -5.81
N ALA A 624 -22.66 10.86 -4.60
CA ALA A 624 -22.24 9.60 -4.05
C ALA A 624 -22.62 9.47 -2.58
N ALA A 625 -22.77 8.24 -2.14
CA ALA A 625 -22.93 7.88 -0.74
C ALA A 625 -21.91 6.77 -0.42
N ASP A 626 -20.93 7.10 0.39
CA ASP A 626 -20.01 6.12 0.97
C ASP A 626 -20.67 5.54 2.21
N ASN A 627 -20.56 4.23 2.42
CA ASN A 627 -21.23 3.50 3.50
C ASN A 627 -22.75 3.83 3.56
N LEU A 628 -23.46 3.60 2.46
CA LEU A 628 -24.87 4.00 2.24
C LEU A 628 -25.81 3.62 3.39
N PHE A 629 -25.59 2.47 4.00
CA PHE A 629 -26.45 1.93 5.07
C PHE A 629 -25.97 2.27 6.48
N ASP A 630 -24.90 3.11 6.61
CA ASP A 630 -24.31 3.52 7.88
C ASP A 630 -23.87 2.35 8.75
N GLU A 631 -23.26 1.34 8.13
CA GLU A 631 -22.71 0.17 8.82
C GLU A 631 -21.62 0.60 9.83
N ALA A 632 -21.72 0.09 11.06
CA ALA A 632 -20.75 0.33 12.11
C ALA A 632 -19.56 -0.62 11.97
N VAL A 633 -18.57 -0.25 11.17
CA VAL A 633 -17.39 -1.08 10.91
C VAL A 633 -16.38 -0.96 12.04
N GLU A 634 -16.17 -2.01 12.80
CA GLU A 634 -15.12 -2.07 13.83
C GLU A 634 -13.73 -2.09 13.15
N VAL A 635 -12.87 -1.13 13.51
CA VAL A 635 -11.52 -0.96 12.93
C VAL A 635 -10.40 -1.14 13.94
N SER A 636 -10.71 -1.06 15.22
CA SER A 636 -9.76 -1.29 16.31
C SER A 636 -10.49 -1.63 17.61
N GLU A 637 -9.79 -2.34 18.50
CA GLU A 637 -10.22 -2.60 19.87
C GLU A 637 -9.02 -2.43 20.81
N THR A 638 -9.15 -1.62 21.85
CA THR A 638 -8.09 -1.45 22.85
C THR A 638 -8.04 -2.64 23.82
N GLY A 639 -6.95 -2.78 24.57
CA GLY A 639 -6.84 -3.79 25.65
C GLY A 639 -7.86 -3.63 26.79
N THR A 640 -8.54 -2.49 26.87
CA THR A 640 -9.63 -2.21 27.82
C THR A 640 -11.02 -2.40 27.21
N GLY A 641 -11.12 -2.95 25.99
CA GLY A 641 -12.39 -3.23 25.32
C GLY A 641 -13.07 -2.01 24.70
N VAL A 642 -12.35 -0.91 24.51
CA VAL A 642 -12.90 0.27 23.80
C VAL A 642 -12.76 0.05 22.30
N GLU A 643 -13.88 0.01 21.61
CA GLU A 643 -13.95 -0.18 20.16
C GLU A 643 -13.79 1.16 19.42
N GLY A 644 -13.03 1.14 18.33
CA GLY A 644 -12.95 2.21 17.36
C GLY A 644 -13.65 1.82 16.07
N TYR A 645 -14.45 2.75 15.52
CA TYR A 645 -15.25 2.53 14.33
C TYR A 645 -14.71 3.30 13.13
N GLY A 646 -14.95 2.76 11.94
CA GLY A 646 -14.69 3.39 10.66
C GLY A 646 -15.64 4.55 10.34
N PRO A 647 -15.47 5.19 9.15
CA PRO A 647 -16.30 6.32 8.73
C PRO A 647 -17.79 5.96 8.72
N PRO A 648 -18.65 6.80 9.28
CA PRO A 648 -20.11 6.68 9.10
C PRO A 648 -20.48 7.00 7.65
N ARG A 649 -21.75 6.80 7.28
CA ARG A 649 -22.27 7.24 5.97
C ARG A 649 -21.81 8.67 5.67
N THR A 650 -21.33 8.87 4.44
CA THR A 650 -20.89 10.17 3.95
C THR A 650 -21.53 10.47 2.60
N LEU A 651 -22.37 11.49 2.52
CA LEU A 651 -22.93 11.97 1.28
C LEU A 651 -21.97 12.99 0.64
N ARG A 652 -21.81 12.87 -0.69
CA ARG A 652 -20.94 13.73 -1.50
C ARG A 652 -21.68 14.24 -2.71
N LEU A 653 -21.37 15.46 -3.14
CA LEU A 653 -21.88 16.05 -4.38
C LEU A 653 -20.72 16.73 -5.10
N GLY A 654 -20.61 16.51 -6.41
CA GLY A 654 -19.49 17.07 -7.16
C GLY A 654 -19.81 17.34 -8.62
N VAL A 655 -18.86 18.01 -9.24
CA VAL A 655 -18.80 18.29 -10.65
C VAL A 655 -17.49 17.80 -11.22
N ARG A 656 -17.53 17.18 -12.40
CA ARG A 656 -16.33 16.72 -13.11
C ARG A 656 -16.32 17.26 -14.52
N TRP A 657 -15.16 17.70 -14.94
CA TRP A 657 -14.88 18.16 -16.31
C TRP A 657 -13.75 17.33 -16.91
N THR A 658 -13.95 16.86 -18.16
CA THR A 658 -12.95 16.13 -18.94
C THR A 658 -12.74 16.78 -20.30
N TYR A 659 -11.50 16.84 -20.80
CA TYR A 659 -11.16 17.45 -22.09
C TYR A 659 -10.12 16.64 -22.87
#